data_d9fd7413dd3d59dc92917259ea9fc611
#
_entry.id   d9fd7413dd3d59dc92917259ea9fc611
#
_cell.length_a   1.000
_cell.length_b   1.000
_cell.length_c   1.000
_cell.angle_alpha   90.00
_cell.angle_beta   90.00
_cell.angle_gamma   90.00
#
_symmetry.space_group_name_H-M   'P 1'
#
loop_
_entity.id
_entity.type
_entity.pdbx_description
1 polymer ?
#
loop_
_entity_poly.entity_id
_entity_poly.type
_entity_poly.pdbx_seq_one_letter_code
_entity_poly.pdbx_strand_id
1 'polypeptide(L)'
;MSVLSPETIGEPAPEADIPQQVPGVAGAADPDAHRQRFDADVEATRRWMASPRFAGLRRLYSARQVVQQRGSIGQDHTVARVAAERFGALLRRLFSERRSITTFGPYSPGQAVAMKRAGIDGIYLGGWATSAKGSLHEDPGPDLAGYPLGSVPDEAAGIVRALLTADRNQSFARSRMSAAEQAEVPEVDYSPFIIADADTGHGGDPHVRNLIRRFVEVGVPGYHIEDQRPGQKKCGHQGGKVLVGCDEQIKRLNAARFQLDVMGVEGIIVARTDAEAATLLDSAADERDQPFVLGVTRRNLPPYKAAYLAVLRRLTEAGVEGANGHLLYALAEAKYRQADAWLEASGVAGAIDAALAANPTAPGRVAEEVTDAFVEAWQAAAGLCSYADAVAEHIASRSAEGVDVGIGAGEWLHFARNSSLECARERAAELGIDVYWDAEVARTPEGYYQVQGGIPYAIAKSLAVAPFADVIWMETKTAHLGDAREFAEAIHAVWPDKMLAYNLSPSFNWDTTGMSDAEMREFPRRLGELGYVFNFITYGGHQIDGMAGEEFAASLNEEGMLALAKLQRRLRLVDSPYRTPQTLVGGPRADAALMACTGRTATTRAMGKGSTQFQHLAQTEVPTRTLEEWLEQWAGHHGLRVRPRVRLRPWKATSEILELTVASGGGHPGNGNGAGRPLANIVFAVLRDRRDRPILSVRDQNTLEPAMRRKRLMTLVHLFLMLRYEVTSVHYLTPTDDNRNQTASMRRQGLFASVADEVGEIIVADVDADVVATLTDKPEALEEFIARP
;
A
#
# COMPACT_ATOMS: atom_id res chain seq x y z
N MET A 1 19.17 -23.36 -17.74
CA MET A 1 18.91 -22.08 -18.42
C MET A 1 20.15 -21.62 -19.18
N SER A 2 20.16 -21.82 -20.49
CA SER A 2 21.22 -21.27 -21.33
C SER A 2 21.00 -19.77 -21.42
N VAL A 3 21.95 -19.01 -20.90
CA VAL A 3 22.01 -17.56 -21.05
C VAL A 3 22.24 -17.29 -22.53
N LEU A 4 21.22 -16.83 -23.24
CA LEU A 4 21.37 -16.32 -24.58
C LEU A 4 22.34 -15.15 -24.54
N SER A 5 23.51 -15.31 -25.19
CA SER A 5 24.48 -14.25 -25.37
C SER A 5 23.90 -13.08 -26.18
N PRO A 6 24.42 -11.86 -26.02
CA PRO A 6 23.85 -10.66 -26.64
C PRO A 6 24.20 -10.48 -28.12
N GLU A 7 24.31 -11.52 -28.90
CA GLU A 7 24.65 -11.42 -30.31
C GLU A 7 23.46 -11.76 -31.22
N THR A 8 23.14 -10.81 -32.06
CA THR A 8 22.32 -10.87 -33.25
C THR A 8 20.82 -11.08 -33.10
N ILE A 9 20.13 -10.01 -32.76
CA ILE A 9 18.81 -9.81 -33.39
C ILE A 9 19.08 -9.14 -34.74
N GLY A 10 18.95 -9.94 -35.82
CA GLY A 10 18.99 -9.42 -37.18
C GLY A 10 17.96 -8.30 -37.37
N GLU A 11 18.29 -7.30 -38.15
CA GLU A 11 17.32 -6.28 -38.53
C GLU A 11 16.05 -6.95 -39.11
N PRO A 12 14.84 -6.54 -38.65
CA PRO A 12 13.62 -7.03 -39.24
C PRO A 12 13.61 -6.71 -40.75
N ALA A 13 13.07 -7.64 -41.53
CA ALA A 13 12.88 -7.46 -42.98
C ALA A 13 12.16 -6.14 -43.23
N PRO A 14 12.46 -5.43 -44.34
CA PRO A 14 11.81 -4.15 -44.64
C PRO A 14 10.29 -4.36 -44.72
N GLU A 15 9.57 -3.63 -43.88
CA GLU A 15 8.11 -3.58 -43.96
C GLU A 15 7.68 -3.12 -45.34
N ALA A 16 6.66 -3.78 -45.90
CA ALA A 16 6.09 -3.45 -47.18
C ALA A 16 5.66 -1.96 -47.19
N ASP A 17 6.04 -1.24 -48.22
CA ASP A 17 5.65 0.13 -48.50
C ASP A 17 4.12 0.30 -48.40
N ILE A 18 3.66 0.95 -47.36
CA ILE A 18 2.30 1.46 -47.30
C ILE A 18 2.29 2.82 -48.03
N PRO A 19 1.57 2.95 -49.14
CA PRO A 19 1.50 4.21 -49.85
C PRO A 19 0.74 5.25 -49.00
N GLN A 20 1.45 6.14 -48.35
CA GLN A 20 0.83 7.29 -47.68
C GLN A 20 0.61 8.40 -48.72
N GLN A 21 -0.51 8.43 -49.37
CA GLN A 21 -1.05 9.67 -49.93
C GLN A 21 -1.84 10.39 -48.80
N VAL A 22 -1.23 11.38 -48.21
CA VAL A 22 -1.95 12.36 -47.38
C VAL A 22 -2.51 13.41 -48.36
N PRO A 23 -3.84 13.53 -48.50
CA PRO A 23 -4.40 14.56 -49.38
C PRO A 23 -4.16 15.97 -48.81
N GLY A 24 -3.49 16.81 -49.53
CA GLY A 24 -3.68 18.25 -49.49
C GLY A 24 -3.07 19.04 -48.36
N VAL A 25 -1.73 19.11 -48.27
CA VAL A 25 -1.07 20.29 -47.72
C VAL A 25 -0.30 20.94 -48.87
N ALA A 26 -0.78 22.10 -49.33
CA ALA A 26 -0.09 22.92 -50.30
C ALA A 26 1.16 23.53 -49.67
N GLY A 27 2.30 23.11 -50.16
CA GLY A 27 3.62 23.50 -49.75
C GLY A 27 4.52 22.30 -49.70
N ALA A 28 5.36 22.06 -50.69
CA ALA A 28 6.32 20.97 -50.68
C ALA A 28 7.23 21.08 -49.46
N ALA A 29 6.89 20.39 -48.41
CA ALA A 29 7.83 20.17 -47.32
C ALA A 29 9.05 19.45 -47.88
N ASP A 30 10.22 20.01 -47.69
CA ASP A 30 11.48 19.36 -48.06
C ASP A 30 11.53 17.95 -47.48
N PRO A 31 11.44 16.91 -48.30
CA PRO A 31 11.45 15.51 -47.83
C PRO A 31 12.70 15.17 -47.05
N ASP A 32 13.84 15.80 -47.38
CA ASP A 32 15.10 15.59 -46.71
C ASP A 32 15.07 16.22 -45.30
N ALA A 33 14.44 17.37 -45.11
CA ALA A 33 14.28 17.96 -43.78
C ALA A 33 13.41 17.15 -42.86
N HIS A 34 12.37 16.50 -43.34
CA HIS A 34 11.54 15.56 -42.55
C HIS A 34 12.35 14.35 -42.15
N ARG A 35 13.06 13.75 -43.11
CA ARG A 35 13.89 12.54 -42.84
C ARG A 35 15.00 12.83 -41.84
N GLN A 36 15.70 13.95 -41.98
CA GLN A 36 16.75 14.37 -41.06
C GLN A 36 16.21 14.57 -39.64
N ARG A 37 15.05 15.20 -39.48
CA ARG A 37 14.41 15.36 -38.17
C ARG A 37 14.04 14.00 -37.55
N PHE A 38 13.40 13.14 -38.35
CA PHE A 38 13.01 11.81 -37.93
C PHE A 38 14.22 10.98 -37.44
N ASP A 39 15.31 10.95 -38.23
CA ASP A 39 16.52 10.21 -37.88
C ASP A 39 17.24 10.82 -36.65
N ALA A 40 17.21 12.15 -36.51
CA ALA A 40 17.70 12.82 -35.31
C ALA A 40 16.90 12.45 -34.05
N ASP A 41 15.58 12.38 -34.15
CA ASP A 41 14.68 11.94 -33.06
C ASP A 41 14.90 10.48 -32.69
N VAL A 42 15.14 9.62 -33.68
CA VAL A 42 15.48 8.20 -33.45
C VAL A 42 16.79 8.11 -32.65
N GLU A 43 17.80 8.86 -33.04
CA GLU A 43 19.11 8.85 -32.36
C GLU A 43 19.02 9.44 -30.95
N ALA A 44 18.28 10.51 -30.75
CA ALA A 44 18.01 11.08 -29.43
C ALA A 44 17.29 10.08 -28.53
N THR A 45 16.26 9.41 -29.07
CA THR A 45 15.50 8.38 -28.35
C THR A 45 16.38 7.18 -27.99
N ARG A 46 17.25 6.72 -28.93
CA ARG A 46 18.19 5.63 -28.66
C ARG A 46 19.14 5.97 -27.50
N ARG A 47 19.72 7.19 -27.48
CA ARG A 47 20.57 7.66 -26.37
C ARG A 47 19.80 7.70 -25.04
N TRP A 48 18.57 8.22 -25.08
CA TRP A 48 17.72 8.28 -23.90
C TRP A 48 17.39 6.88 -23.37
N MET A 49 17.00 5.94 -24.21
CA MET A 49 16.72 4.55 -23.87
C MET A 49 17.94 3.81 -23.32
N ALA A 50 19.14 4.24 -23.68
CA ALA A 50 20.41 3.69 -23.18
C ALA A 50 20.96 4.41 -21.93
N SER A 51 20.23 5.39 -21.40
CA SER A 51 20.66 6.15 -20.22
C SER A 51 20.77 5.26 -18.98
N PRO A 52 21.57 5.65 -17.96
CA PRO A 52 21.71 4.89 -16.71
C PRO A 52 20.38 4.63 -15.99
N ARG A 53 19.36 5.48 -16.20
CA ARG A 53 18.00 5.26 -15.65
C ARG A 53 17.43 3.90 -16.02
N PHE A 54 17.73 3.40 -17.20
CA PHE A 54 17.20 2.16 -17.73
C PHE A 54 18.19 0.99 -17.66
N ALA A 55 19.25 1.11 -16.87
CA ALA A 55 20.20 0.02 -16.69
C ALA A 55 19.48 -1.25 -16.22
N GLY A 56 19.76 -2.40 -16.88
CA GLY A 56 19.14 -3.68 -16.57
C GLY A 56 17.71 -3.86 -17.11
N LEU A 57 17.13 -2.85 -17.78
CA LEU A 57 15.82 -3.00 -18.45
C LEU A 57 15.99 -3.39 -19.92
N ARG A 58 15.10 -4.27 -20.40
CA ARG A 58 15.03 -4.72 -21.78
C ARG A 58 13.78 -4.20 -22.48
N ARG A 59 13.87 -4.08 -23.80
CA ARG A 59 12.79 -3.66 -24.68
C ARG A 59 12.74 -4.62 -25.86
N LEU A 60 11.54 -5.02 -26.27
CA LEU A 60 11.33 -5.88 -27.44
C LEU A 60 11.14 -5.07 -28.74
N TYR A 61 11.39 -3.76 -28.69
CA TYR A 61 11.22 -2.81 -29.79
C TYR A 61 12.41 -1.87 -29.89
N SER A 62 12.52 -1.17 -31.02
CA SER A 62 13.59 -0.24 -31.32
C SER A 62 13.18 1.23 -31.05
N ALA A 63 14.17 2.13 -30.95
CA ALA A 63 13.94 3.56 -30.85
C ALA A 63 13.18 4.12 -32.09
N ARG A 64 13.42 3.54 -33.28
CA ARG A 64 12.71 3.90 -34.51
C ARG A 64 11.21 3.61 -34.37
N GLN A 65 10.82 2.43 -33.86
CA GLN A 65 9.42 2.09 -33.62
C GLN A 65 8.74 3.00 -32.61
N VAL A 66 9.47 3.47 -31.59
CA VAL A 66 8.97 4.47 -30.64
C VAL A 66 8.68 5.80 -31.35
N VAL A 67 9.63 6.30 -32.14
CA VAL A 67 9.49 7.59 -32.84
C VAL A 67 8.36 7.54 -33.89
N GLN A 68 8.18 6.39 -34.56
CA GLN A 68 7.07 6.18 -35.51
C GLN A 68 5.67 6.34 -34.88
N GLN A 69 5.56 6.16 -33.54
CA GLN A 69 4.30 6.35 -32.83
C GLN A 69 4.12 7.77 -32.25
N ARG A 70 5.16 8.60 -32.31
CA ARG A 70 5.08 10.01 -31.93
C ARG A 70 4.54 10.84 -33.08
N GLY A 71 3.63 11.76 -32.79
CA GLY A 71 3.19 12.73 -33.79
C GLY A 71 4.26 13.81 -34.05
N SER A 72 4.00 14.69 -35.03
CA SER A 72 4.83 15.87 -35.27
C SER A 72 4.58 17.02 -34.28
N ILE A 73 3.52 16.93 -33.47
CA ILE A 73 3.19 17.89 -32.43
C ILE A 73 3.74 17.34 -31.10
N GLY A 74 4.71 18.06 -30.54
CA GLY A 74 5.29 17.71 -29.23
C GLY A 74 4.24 17.80 -28.12
N GLN A 75 4.22 16.81 -27.25
CA GLN A 75 3.41 16.81 -26.04
C GLN A 75 4.36 16.73 -24.85
N ASP A 76 4.17 17.60 -23.86
CA ASP A 76 4.96 17.58 -22.62
C ASP A 76 4.08 17.18 -21.44
N HIS A 77 4.38 16.03 -20.87
CA HIS A 77 3.73 15.48 -19.68
C HIS A 77 4.53 15.86 -18.43
N THR A 78 4.80 17.16 -18.25
CA THR A 78 5.74 17.69 -17.23
C THR A 78 5.52 17.09 -15.85
N VAL A 79 4.26 17.01 -15.37
CA VAL A 79 3.98 16.51 -14.02
C VAL A 79 4.41 15.06 -13.88
N ALA A 80 3.97 14.18 -14.80
CA ALA A 80 4.33 12.75 -14.75
C ALA A 80 5.84 12.55 -14.97
N ARG A 81 6.44 13.29 -15.92
CA ARG A 81 7.86 13.17 -16.25
C ARG A 81 8.76 13.54 -15.08
N VAL A 82 8.57 14.73 -14.51
CA VAL A 82 9.37 15.21 -13.37
C VAL A 82 9.12 14.34 -12.13
N ALA A 83 7.88 13.93 -11.90
CA ALA A 83 7.57 13.00 -10.81
C ALA A 83 8.26 11.65 -11.00
N ALA A 84 8.28 11.09 -12.21
CA ALA A 84 8.94 9.82 -12.51
C ALA A 84 10.46 9.89 -12.29
N GLU A 85 11.11 10.94 -12.80
CA GLU A 85 12.54 11.18 -12.61
C GLU A 85 12.89 11.24 -11.11
N ARG A 86 12.20 12.11 -10.36
CA ARG A 86 12.47 12.33 -8.94
C ARG A 86 12.12 11.12 -8.08
N PHE A 87 11.00 10.48 -8.37
CA PHE A 87 10.57 9.30 -7.62
C PHE A 87 11.48 8.09 -7.90
N GLY A 88 11.85 7.85 -9.16
CA GLY A 88 12.82 6.83 -9.52
C GLY A 88 14.16 7.03 -8.83
N ALA A 89 14.66 8.27 -8.78
CA ALA A 89 15.88 8.62 -8.06
C ALA A 89 15.74 8.39 -6.54
N LEU A 90 14.59 8.73 -5.95
CA LEU A 90 14.31 8.46 -4.54
C LEU A 90 14.33 6.96 -4.24
N LEU A 91 13.63 6.14 -5.02
CA LEU A 91 13.60 4.68 -4.82
C LEU A 91 14.99 4.06 -4.95
N ARG A 92 15.79 4.50 -5.93
CA ARG A 92 17.19 4.05 -6.07
C ARG A 92 18.08 4.44 -4.89
N ARG A 93 17.93 5.64 -4.38
CA ARG A 93 18.63 6.08 -3.16
C ARG A 93 18.22 5.23 -1.96
N LEU A 94 16.93 5.00 -1.75
CA LEU A 94 16.43 4.16 -0.66
C LEU A 94 16.95 2.72 -0.76
N PHE A 95 17.02 2.17 -1.97
CA PHE A 95 17.62 0.86 -2.21
C PHE A 95 19.09 0.82 -1.77
N SER A 96 19.88 1.83 -2.15
CA SER A 96 21.29 1.92 -1.76
C SER A 96 21.50 2.13 -0.25
N GLU A 97 20.59 2.86 0.39
CA GLU A 97 20.57 3.11 1.84
C GLU A 97 19.94 1.98 2.66
N ARG A 98 19.44 0.92 2.02
CA ARG A 98 18.70 -0.16 2.66
C ARG A 98 17.50 0.34 3.48
N ARG A 99 16.73 1.25 2.91
CA ARG A 99 15.55 1.89 3.49
C ARG A 99 14.35 1.75 2.57
N SER A 100 13.19 2.00 3.13
CA SER A 100 11.92 1.92 2.42
C SER A 100 11.01 3.12 2.71
N ILE A 101 10.11 3.39 1.79
CA ILE A 101 8.87 4.13 2.06
C ILE A 101 7.87 3.16 2.68
N THR A 102 7.21 3.61 3.75
CA THR A 102 6.02 2.94 4.29
C THR A 102 4.83 3.86 4.10
N THR A 103 3.82 3.40 3.39
CA THR A 103 2.68 4.21 2.98
C THR A 103 1.35 3.44 3.05
N PHE A 104 0.26 4.11 2.71
CA PHE A 104 -1.04 3.46 2.56
C PHE A 104 -1.81 4.03 1.35
N GLY A 105 -2.85 3.31 0.93
CA GLY A 105 -3.78 3.77 -0.09
C GLY A 105 -4.77 4.77 0.48
N PRO A 106 -4.74 6.05 0.07
CA PRO A 106 -5.72 7.04 0.52
C PRO A 106 -7.09 6.74 -0.07
N TYR A 107 -8.14 7.04 0.70
CA TYR A 107 -9.53 6.93 0.25
C TYR A 107 -10.10 8.25 -0.31
N SER A 108 -9.35 9.34 -0.15
CA SER A 108 -9.70 10.65 -0.68
C SER A 108 -8.47 11.48 -1.04
N PRO A 109 -8.60 12.46 -1.95
CA PRO A 109 -7.53 13.41 -2.25
C PRO A 109 -7.02 14.18 -1.01
N GLY A 110 -7.91 14.45 -0.05
CA GLY A 110 -7.55 15.11 1.21
C GLY A 110 -6.62 14.28 2.08
N GLN A 111 -6.84 12.95 2.13
CA GLN A 111 -5.93 12.03 2.83
C GLN A 111 -4.54 12.04 2.19
N ALA A 112 -4.44 12.03 0.86
CA ALA A 112 -3.15 12.09 0.17
C ALA A 112 -2.35 13.36 0.53
N VAL A 113 -3.00 14.51 0.60
CA VAL A 113 -2.38 15.76 1.06
C VAL A 113 -1.95 15.66 2.53
N ALA A 114 -2.76 15.04 3.39
CA ALA A 114 -2.41 14.82 4.80
C ALA A 114 -1.21 13.89 4.97
N MET A 115 -1.12 12.83 4.16
CA MET A 115 0.02 11.91 4.13
C MET A 115 1.32 12.65 3.82
N LYS A 116 1.32 13.50 2.79
CA LYS A 116 2.51 14.30 2.42
C LYS A 116 2.91 15.26 3.55
N ARG A 117 1.96 15.93 4.21
CA ARG A 117 2.23 16.78 5.37
C ARG A 117 2.79 16.01 6.57
N ALA A 118 2.40 14.75 6.71
CA ALA A 118 2.93 13.86 7.74
C ALA A 118 4.32 13.29 7.42
N GLY A 119 4.89 13.61 6.24
CA GLY A 119 6.21 13.17 5.80
C GLY A 119 6.21 11.81 5.10
N ILE A 120 5.08 11.35 4.59
CA ILE A 120 5.01 10.13 3.76
C ILE A 120 5.34 10.53 2.31
N ASP A 121 6.48 10.07 1.80
CA ASP A 121 6.98 10.48 0.48
C ASP A 121 6.17 9.91 -0.68
N GLY A 122 5.80 8.63 -0.61
CA GLY A 122 5.09 7.93 -1.68
C GLY A 122 3.62 7.69 -1.35
N ILE A 123 2.82 7.49 -2.37
CA ILE A 123 1.39 7.18 -2.29
C ILE A 123 1.13 5.90 -3.07
N TYR A 124 0.40 4.97 -2.49
CA TYR A 124 -0.15 3.84 -3.22
C TYR A 124 -1.61 4.14 -3.59
N LEU A 125 -2.01 3.90 -4.83
CA LEU A 125 -3.40 4.01 -5.25
C LEU A 125 -3.88 2.65 -5.75
N GLY A 126 -4.67 1.95 -4.94
CA GLY A 126 -5.12 0.60 -5.21
C GLY A 126 -6.45 0.53 -5.95
N GLY A 127 -6.58 -0.42 -6.85
CA GLY A 127 -7.84 -0.76 -7.52
C GLY A 127 -8.93 -1.20 -6.54
N TRP A 128 -8.54 -1.81 -5.41
CA TRP A 128 -9.49 -2.16 -4.35
C TRP A 128 -10.24 -0.94 -3.82
N ALA A 129 -9.55 0.15 -3.53
CA ALA A 129 -10.17 1.37 -3.04
C ALA A 129 -11.09 2.00 -4.10
N THR A 130 -10.71 1.94 -5.37
CA THR A 130 -11.54 2.38 -6.50
C THR A 130 -12.80 1.53 -6.62
N SER A 131 -12.67 0.20 -6.57
CA SER A 131 -13.79 -0.74 -6.61
C SER A 131 -14.75 -0.57 -5.43
N ALA A 132 -14.23 -0.39 -4.21
CA ALA A 132 -15.02 -0.24 -2.99
C ALA A 132 -15.84 1.06 -2.92
N LYS A 133 -15.43 2.11 -3.63
CA LYS A 133 -16.20 3.36 -3.73
C LYS A 133 -17.39 3.24 -4.69
N GLY A 134 -17.30 2.31 -5.64
CA GLY A 134 -18.17 2.34 -6.81
C GLY A 134 -17.85 3.56 -7.70
N SER A 135 -18.67 3.79 -8.68
CA SER A 135 -18.53 4.93 -9.61
C SER A 135 -19.90 5.45 -10.00
N LEU A 136 -19.95 6.38 -10.93
CA LEU A 136 -21.22 6.82 -11.55
C LEU A 136 -21.86 5.72 -12.38
N HIS A 137 -21.17 4.61 -12.63
CA HIS A 137 -21.57 3.58 -13.57
C HIS A 137 -21.59 2.16 -12.96
N GLU A 138 -20.83 1.91 -11.90
CA GLU A 138 -20.68 0.62 -11.24
C GLU A 138 -20.99 0.69 -9.74
N ASP A 139 -21.60 -0.36 -9.24
CA ASP A 139 -21.81 -0.56 -7.81
C ASP A 139 -20.45 -0.82 -7.09
N PRO A 140 -20.36 -0.50 -5.79
CA PRO A 140 -19.23 -0.96 -4.99
C PRO A 140 -19.04 -2.47 -5.06
N GLY A 141 -17.80 -2.91 -5.23
CA GLY A 141 -17.52 -4.33 -5.42
C GLY A 141 -16.18 -4.77 -4.80
N PRO A 142 -15.96 -6.10 -4.76
CA PRO A 142 -14.83 -6.72 -4.07
C PRO A 142 -13.54 -6.77 -4.92
N ASP A 143 -13.26 -5.77 -5.71
CA ASP A 143 -12.03 -5.67 -6.52
C ASP A 143 -11.84 -6.81 -7.54
N LEU A 144 -12.83 -6.97 -8.40
CA LEU A 144 -12.77 -7.88 -9.55
C LEU A 144 -12.30 -7.20 -10.84
N ALA A 145 -11.81 -5.95 -10.76
CA ALA A 145 -11.46 -5.08 -11.89
C ALA A 145 -12.61 -5.00 -12.95
N GLY A 146 -13.87 -4.98 -12.46
CA GLY A 146 -15.06 -4.84 -13.30
C GLY A 146 -15.33 -3.42 -13.79
N TYR A 147 -14.66 -2.44 -13.20
CA TYR A 147 -14.79 -1.03 -13.56
C TYR A 147 -14.08 -0.69 -14.87
N PRO A 148 -14.48 0.42 -15.54
CA PRO A 148 -13.81 0.87 -16.76
C PRO A 148 -12.31 1.13 -16.54
N LEU A 149 -11.52 0.85 -17.52
CA LEU A 149 -10.05 1.11 -17.57
C LEU A 149 -9.66 2.52 -17.10
N GLY A 150 -10.55 3.50 -17.27
CA GLY A 150 -10.31 4.88 -16.86
C GLY A 150 -10.51 5.16 -15.37
N SER A 151 -11.11 4.28 -14.59
CA SER A 151 -11.55 4.59 -13.22
C SER A 151 -10.40 4.92 -12.28
N VAL A 152 -9.32 4.11 -12.26
CA VAL A 152 -8.13 4.40 -11.44
C VAL A 152 -7.38 5.66 -11.92
N PRO A 153 -7.15 5.90 -13.23
CA PRO A 153 -6.65 7.17 -13.73
C PRO A 153 -7.49 8.39 -13.33
N ASP A 154 -8.81 8.29 -13.39
CA ASP A 154 -9.70 9.40 -13.03
C ASP A 154 -9.64 9.72 -11.53
N GLU A 155 -9.53 8.71 -10.68
CA GLU A 155 -9.28 8.88 -9.24
C GLU A 155 -7.90 9.51 -8.99
N ALA A 156 -6.87 9.01 -9.66
CA ALA A 156 -5.52 9.56 -9.58
C ALA A 156 -5.48 11.04 -9.96
N ALA A 157 -6.25 11.45 -10.98
CA ALA A 157 -6.37 12.85 -11.39
C ALA A 157 -6.85 13.76 -10.25
N GLY A 158 -7.78 13.28 -9.42
CA GLY A 158 -8.24 13.97 -8.23
C GLY A 158 -7.13 14.17 -7.20
N ILE A 159 -6.36 13.11 -6.93
CA ILE A 159 -5.24 13.13 -6.00
C ILE A 159 -4.14 14.07 -6.50
N VAL A 160 -3.72 13.95 -7.75
CA VAL A 160 -2.68 14.81 -8.35
C VAL A 160 -3.09 16.28 -8.28
N ARG A 161 -4.34 16.61 -8.64
CA ARG A 161 -4.85 17.99 -8.53
C ARG A 161 -4.81 18.51 -7.09
N ALA A 162 -5.15 17.71 -6.11
CA ALA A 162 -5.11 18.10 -4.70
C ALA A 162 -3.68 18.38 -4.24
N LEU A 163 -2.72 17.52 -4.61
CA LEU A 163 -1.30 17.71 -4.30
C LEU A 163 -0.74 18.98 -4.94
N LEU A 164 -0.98 19.19 -6.25
CA LEU A 164 -0.56 20.41 -6.96
C LEU A 164 -1.23 21.67 -6.41
N THR A 165 -2.45 21.55 -5.86
CA THR A 165 -3.13 22.68 -5.21
C THR A 165 -2.52 22.97 -3.85
N ALA A 166 -2.18 21.94 -3.07
CA ALA A 166 -1.49 22.09 -1.80
C ALA A 166 -0.10 22.75 -1.98
N ASP A 167 0.63 22.34 -3.01
CA ASP A 167 1.90 22.97 -3.40
C ASP A 167 1.72 24.46 -3.72
N ARG A 168 0.75 24.79 -4.60
CA ARG A 168 0.46 26.20 -4.95
C ARG A 168 0.05 27.02 -3.73
N ASN A 169 -0.70 26.45 -2.80
CA ASN A 169 -1.10 27.14 -1.58
C ASN A 169 0.11 27.36 -0.65
N GLN A 170 0.99 26.38 -0.52
CA GLN A 170 2.24 26.50 0.22
C GLN A 170 3.15 27.58 -0.39
N SER A 171 3.39 27.52 -1.69
CA SER A 171 4.20 28.50 -2.42
C SER A 171 3.64 29.92 -2.28
N PHE A 172 2.32 30.08 -2.41
CA PHE A 172 1.63 31.36 -2.18
C PHE A 172 1.82 31.87 -0.75
N ALA A 173 1.67 31.01 0.26
CA ALA A 173 1.86 31.41 1.65
C ALA A 173 3.32 31.82 1.91
N ARG A 174 4.27 30.99 1.48
CA ARG A 174 5.72 31.23 1.66
C ARG A 174 6.20 32.49 0.95
N SER A 175 5.68 32.82 -0.24
CA SER A 175 6.01 34.06 -0.96
C SER A 175 5.65 35.34 -0.19
N ARG A 176 4.88 35.23 0.89
CA ARG A 176 4.45 36.34 1.74
C ARG A 176 5.13 36.35 3.11
N MET A 177 5.97 35.37 3.38
CA MET A 177 6.75 35.24 4.57
C MET A 177 8.10 35.95 4.44
N SER A 178 8.59 36.48 5.55
CA SER A 178 9.98 36.89 5.66
C SER A 178 10.93 35.68 5.62
N ALA A 179 12.20 35.88 5.36
CA ALA A 179 13.18 34.78 5.37
C ALA A 179 13.26 34.04 6.73
N ALA A 180 13.05 34.77 7.84
CA ALA A 180 13.01 34.18 9.18
C ALA A 180 11.80 33.26 9.36
N GLU A 181 10.61 33.70 8.95
CA GLU A 181 9.40 32.88 9.01
C GLU A 181 9.49 31.65 8.08
N GLN A 182 10.08 31.81 6.88
CA GLN A 182 10.29 30.68 5.96
C GLN A 182 11.24 29.63 6.56
N ALA A 183 12.22 30.04 7.35
CA ALA A 183 13.16 29.11 8.00
C ALA A 183 12.49 28.31 9.13
N GLU A 184 11.46 28.86 9.78
CA GLU A 184 10.72 28.19 10.85
C GLU A 184 9.65 27.22 10.35
N VAL A 185 9.15 27.42 9.11
CA VAL A 185 8.10 26.59 8.51
C VAL A 185 8.70 25.66 7.47
N PRO A 186 8.83 24.36 7.75
CA PRO A 186 9.39 23.40 6.79
C PRO A 186 8.54 23.33 5.52
N GLU A 187 9.22 23.24 4.38
CA GLU A 187 8.56 23.01 3.10
C GLU A 187 8.20 21.54 2.93
N VAL A 188 6.98 21.28 2.49
CA VAL A 188 6.46 19.94 2.21
C VAL A 188 6.61 19.66 0.71
N ASP A 189 7.19 18.53 0.34
CA ASP A 189 7.22 18.08 -1.04
C ASP A 189 5.90 17.42 -1.43
N TYR A 190 5.06 18.14 -2.15
CA TYR A 190 3.78 17.67 -2.67
C TYR A 190 3.89 16.99 -4.04
N SER A 191 5.09 16.63 -4.50
CA SER A 191 5.26 15.88 -5.74
C SER A 191 4.42 14.60 -5.73
N PRO A 192 3.70 14.27 -6.82
CA PRO A 192 2.80 13.13 -6.87
C PRO A 192 3.57 11.82 -7.09
N PHE A 193 4.33 11.39 -6.09
CA PHE A 193 5.04 10.11 -6.09
C PHE A 193 4.04 8.97 -5.87
N ILE A 194 3.30 8.64 -6.92
CA ILE A 194 2.22 7.66 -6.88
C ILE A 194 2.65 6.39 -7.61
N ILE A 195 2.40 5.23 -7.00
CA ILE A 195 2.31 3.95 -7.69
C ILE A 195 0.84 3.56 -7.71
N ALA A 196 0.26 3.51 -8.91
CA ALA A 196 -1.15 3.23 -9.13
C ALA A 196 -1.37 1.80 -9.59
N ASP A 197 -2.54 1.27 -9.27
CA ASP A 197 -3.01 -0.03 -9.71
C ASP A 197 -3.42 0.02 -11.19
N ALA A 198 -2.76 -0.76 -12.02
CA ALA A 198 -3.15 -1.02 -13.39
C ALA A 198 -3.83 -2.39 -13.54
N ASP A 199 -4.15 -3.05 -12.44
CA ASP A 199 -4.75 -4.39 -12.42
C ASP A 199 -3.97 -5.37 -13.32
N THR A 200 -4.68 -6.10 -14.16
CA THR A 200 -4.11 -6.97 -15.22
C THR A 200 -3.74 -6.21 -16.51
N GLY A 201 -3.89 -4.88 -16.52
CA GLY A 201 -3.87 -4.06 -17.72
C GLY A 201 -5.21 -4.01 -18.49
N HIS A 202 -6.29 -4.56 -17.90
CA HIS A 202 -7.67 -4.59 -18.41
C HIS A 202 -7.84 -5.30 -19.77
N GLY A 203 -6.85 -6.07 -20.22
CA GLY A 203 -6.90 -6.79 -21.50
C GLY A 203 -5.53 -7.00 -22.10
N GLY A 204 -5.47 -7.07 -23.43
CA GLY A 204 -4.20 -7.20 -24.18
C GLY A 204 -3.47 -5.86 -24.34
N ASP A 205 -2.39 -5.88 -25.12
CA ASP A 205 -1.48 -4.75 -25.34
C ASP A 205 -2.15 -3.41 -25.63
N PRO A 206 -3.24 -3.31 -26.46
CA PRO A 206 -3.89 -2.04 -26.72
C PRO A 206 -4.52 -1.41 -25.46
N HIS A 207 -5.08 -2.25 -24.57
CA HIS A 207 -5.66 -1.80 -23.31
C HIS A 207 -4.59 -1.28 -22.36
N VAL A 208 -3.50 -2.03 -22.21
CA VAL A 208 -2.35 -1.61 -21.40
C VAL A 208 -1.80 -0.27 -21.87
N ARG A 209 -1.57 -0.10 -23.17
CA ARG A 209 -1.09 1.16 -23.74
C ARG A 209 -2.03 2.33 -23.46
N ASN A 210 -3.34 2.13 -23.62
CA ASN A 210 -4.33 3.15 -23.34
C ASN A 210 -4.38 3.51 -21.85
N LEU A 211 -4.28 2.53 -20.97
CA LEU A 211 -4.27 2.73 -19.52
C LEU A 211 -3.05 3.56 -19.09
N ILE A 212 -1.85 3.16 -19.55
CA ILE A 212 -0.61 3.89 -19.24
C ILE A 212 -0.64 5.32 -19.78
N ARG A 213 -1.15 5.53 -21.00
CA ARG A 213 -1.35 6.87 -21.54
C ARG A 213 -2.21 7.73 -20.63
N ARG A 214 -3.34 7.21 -20.15
CA ARG A 214 -4.23 7.95 -19.24
C ARG A 214 -3.58 8.29 -17.92
N PHE A 215 -2.82 7.38 -17.33
CA PHE A 215 -2.06 7.65 -16.11
C PHE A 215 -1.04 8.77 -16.31
N VAL A 216 -0.28 8.74 -17.41
CA VAL A 216 0.71 9.79 -17.73
C VAL A 216 0.02 11.15 -17.93
N GLU A 217 -1.10 11.19 -18.66
CA GLU A 217 -1.86 12.40 -18.90
C GLU A 217 -2.35 13.08 -17.63
N VAL A 218 -2.65 12.30 -16.58
CA VAL A 218 -3.09 12.83 -15.28
C VAL A 218 -1.96 13.09 -14.29
N GLY A 219 -0.72 12.74 -14.64
CA GLY A 219 0.47 13.06 -13.84
C GLY A 219 0.98 11.93 -12.92
N VAL A 220 0.58 10.68 -13.16
CA VAL A 220 1.04 9.51 -12.38
C VAL A 220 2.37 9.00 -12.91
N PRO A 221 3.39 8.80 -12.05
CA PRO A 221 4.72 8.37 -12.46
C PRO A 221 4.96 6.87 -12.42
N GLY A 222 4.13 6.08 -11.72
CA GLY A 222 4.38 4.65 -11.50
C GLY A 222 3.12 3.81 -11.47
N TYR A 223 3.25 2.55 -11.89
CA TYR A 223 2.13 1.63 -12.01
C TYR A 223 2.57 0.21 -11.69
N HIS A 224 1.66 -0.60 -11.11
CA HIS A 224 1.88 -2.03 -11.07
C HIS A 224 0.90 -2.77 -12.00
N ILE A 225 1.40 -3.85 -12.62
CA ILE A 225 0.65 -4.74 -13.48
C ILE A 225 0.86 -6.16 -12.97
N GLU A 226 -0.24 -6.89 -12.75
CA GLU A 226 -0.22 -8.25 -12.23
C GLU A 226 -0.37 -9.31 -13.31
N ASP A 227 0.05 -10.54 -12.98
CA ASP A 227 0.03 -11.69 -13.87
C ASP A 227 -1.29 -12.46 -13.85
N GLN A 228 -2.37 -11.89 -13.34
CA GLN A 228 -3.68 -12.52 -13.41
C GLN A 228 -4.32 -12.36 -14.81
N ARG A 229 -5.25 -13.26 -15.11
CA ARG A 229 -6.00 -13.24 -16.37
C ARG A 229 -7.05 -12.12 -16.35
N PRO A 230 -7.11 -11.23 -17.37
CA PRO A 230 -8.18 -10.25 -17.50
C PRO A 230 -9.55 -10.92 -17.53
N GLY A 231 -10.53 -10.31 -16.85
CA GLY A 231 -11.89 -10.86 -16.71
C GLY A 231 -12.03 -11.99 -15.69
N GLN A 232 -10.92 -12.47 -15.12
CA GLN A 232 -10.88 -13.46 -14.02
C GLN A 232 -10.09 -12.94 -12.81
N LYS A 233 -9.69 -11.68 -12.82
CA LYS A 233 -8.91 -11.03 -11.76
C LYS A 233 -9.66 -11.09 -10.42
N LYS A 234 -8.91 -11.38 -9.37
CA LYS A 234 -9.34 -11.33 -7.98
C LYS A 234 -8.40 -10.43 -7.17
N CYS A 235 -8.90 -9.83 -6.11
CA CYS A 235 -8.04 -9.21 -5.11
C CYS A 235 -6.98 -10.20 -4.61
N GLY A 236 -5.79 -9.72 -4.31
CA GLY A 236 -4.65 -10.55 -3.93
C GLY A 236 -4.90 -11.59 -2.84
N HIS A 237 -5.88 -11.34 -1.95
CA HIS A 237 -6.23 -12.21 -0.83
C HIS A 237 -7.50 -13.05 -1.05
N GLN A 238 -8.05 -13.01 -2.26
CA GLN A 238 -9.19 -13.85 -2.66
C GLN A 238 -8.71 -15.15 -3.32
N GLY A 239 -9.54 -16.19 -3.26
CA GLY A 239 -9.32 -17.44 -3.97
C GLY A 239 -9.66 -17.37 -5.45
N GLY A 240 -9.40 -18.47 -6.19
CA GLY A 240 -9.82 -18.62 -7.58
C GLY A 240 -9.04 -17.76 -8.58
N LYS A 241 -7.81 -17.36 -8.24
CA LYS A 241 -6.94 -16.61 -9.14
C LYS A 241 -6.46 -17.48 -10.30
N VAL A 242 -6.56 -16.93 -11.50
CA VAL A 242 -6.06 -17.53 -12.73
C VAL A 242 -4.88 -16.72 -13.24
N LEU A 243 -3.70 -17.31 -13.29
CA LEU A 243 -2.50 -16.66 -13.83
C LEU A 243 -2.46 -16.75 -15.35
N VAL A 244 -1.76 -15.80 -15.96
CA VAL A 244 -1.32 -15.91 -17.36
C VAL A 244 0.12 -16.42 -17.41
N GLY A 245 0.55 -16.92 -18.58
CA GLY A 245 1.94 -17.32 -18.81
C GLY A 245 2.93 -16.16 -18.63
N CYS A 246 4.18 -16.50 -18.34
CA CYS A 246 5.27 -15.52 -18.22
C CYS A 246 5.42 -14.66 -19.48
N ASP A 247 5.24 -15.25 -20.67
CA ASP A 247 5.31 -14.55 -21.97
C ASP A 247 4.23 -13.46 -22.07
N GLU A 248 3.00 -13.76 -21.65
CA GLU A 248 1.90 -12.80 -21.70
C GLU A 248 2.13 -11.64 -20.71
N GLN A 249 2.64 -11.92 -19.52
CA GLN A 249 2.98 -10.85 -18.57
C GLN A 249 4.12 -9.97 -19.12
N ILE A 250 5.16 -10.57 -19.72
CA ILE A 250 6.25 -9.84 -20.39
C ILE A 250 5.69 -8.91 -21.47
N LYS A 251 4.78 -9.39 -22.31
CA LYS A 251 4.14 -8.58 -23.36
C LYS A 251 3.42 -7.36 -22.77
N ARG A 252 2.66 -7.53 -21.68
CA ARG A 252 1.96 -6.42 -21.01
C ARG A 252 2.95 -5.39 -20.44
N LEU A 253 3.99 -5.84 -19.75
CA LEU A 253 5.02 -4.95 -19.19
C LEU A 253 5.78 -4.21 -20.31
N ASN A 254 6.09 -4.91 -21.42
CA ASN A 254 6.72 -4.31 -22.59
C ASN A 254 5.79 -3.32 -23.30
N ALA A 255 4.49 -3.58 -23.39
CA ALA A 255 3.49 -2.65 -23.93
C ALA A 255 3.38 -1.39 -23.07
N ALA A 256 3.43 -1.55 -21.73
CA ALA A 256 3.46 -0.41 -20.79
C ALA A 256 4.72 0.45 -20.98
N ARG A 257 5.89 -0.18 -21.05
CA ARG A 257 7.17 0.50 -21.31
C ARG A 257 7.19 1.19 -22.68
N PHE A 258 6.64 0.54 -23.69
CA PHE A 258 6.53 1.13 -25.02
C PHE A 258 5.72 2.42 -25.01
N GLN A 259 4.58 2.41 -24.34
CA GLN A 259 3.75 3.61 -24.26
C GLN A 259 4.44 4.74 -23.47
N LEU A 260 5.16 4.42 -22.40
CA LEU A 260 5.97 5.39 -21.66
C LEU A 260 7.07 5.99 -22.54
N ASP A 261 7.79 5.15 -23.30
CA ASP A 261 8.85 5.60 -24.19
C ASP A 261 8.29 6.47 -25.35
N VAL A 262 7.12 6.15 -25.88
CA VAL A 262 6.41 7.02 -26.86
C VAL A 262 6.14 8.39 -26.25
N MET A 263 5.71 8.45 -24.99
CA MET A 263 5.37 9.71 -24.29
C MET A 263 6.60 10.41 -23.69
N GLY A 264 7.79 9.81 -23.75
CA GLY A 264 9.02 10.38 -23.19
C GLY A 264 9.03 10.49 -21.67
N VAL A 265 8.41 9.53 -20.97
CA VAL A 265 8.31 9.51 -19.51
C VAL A 265 9.08 8.31 -18.94
N GLU A 266 9.97 8.57 -17.99
CA GLU A 266 10.76 7.54 -17.29
C GLU A 266 9.95 6.76 -16.24
N GLY A 267 8.70 6.45 -16.55
CA GLY A 267 7.76 5.86 -15.62
C GLY A 267 8.27 4.58 -14.95
N ILE A 268 7.82 4.36 -13.73
CA ILE A 268 8.19 3.23 -12.89
C ILE A 268 7.18 2.10 -13.12
N ILE A 269 7.67 0.95 -13.57
CA ILE A 269 6.85 -0.25 -13.74
C ILE A 269 7.14 -1.22 -12.62
N VAL A 270 6.11 -1.61 -11.87
CA VAL A 270 6.15 -2.66 -10.87
C VAL A 270 5.49 -3.91 -11.46
N ALA A 271 6.23 -4.99 -11.59
CA ALA A 271 5.65 -6.28 -11.96
C ALA A 271 5.19 -7.00 -10.69
N ARG A 272 3.88 -7.25 -10.59
CA ARG A 272 3.27 -8.02 -9.51
C ARG A 272 3.05 -9.46 -9.97
N THR A 273 3.34 -10.42 -9.09
CA THR A 273 2.91 -11.79 -9.25
C THR A 273 2.02 -12.24 -8.12
N ASP A 274 0.97 -12.96 -8.46
CA ASP A 274 0.05 -13.61 -7.53
C ASP A 274 0.32 -15.12 -7.39
N ALA A 275 1.44 -15.61 -7.91
CA ALA A 275 1.77 -17.03 -8.00
C ALA A 275 1.98 -17.71 -6.63
N GLU A 276 2.22 -16.95 -5.54
CA GLU A 276 2.32 -17.52 -4.20
C GLU A 276 1.01 -18.20 -3.77
N ALA A 277 -0.13 -17.61 -4.15
CA ALA A 277 -1.45 -18.08 -3.73
C ALA A 277 -2.30 -18.67 -4.87
N ALA A 278 -1.89 -18.53 -6.13
CA ALA A 278 -2.67 -18.96 -7.26
C ALA A 278 -2.66 -20.49 -7.39
N THR A 279 -3.79 -21.02 -7.85
CA THR A 279 -3.98 -22.46 -8.08
C THR A 279 -4.27 -22.79 -9.54
N LEU A 280 -4.47 -21.78 -10.40
CA LEU A 280 -4.85 -21.94 -11.80
C LEU A 280 -3.95 -21.13 -12.73
N LEU A 281 -3.72 -21.66 -13.92
CA LEU A 281 -2.96 -21.06 -15.00
C LEU A 281 -3.74 -21.17 -16.32
N ASP A 282 -3.82 -20.08 -17.06
CA ASP A 282 -4.57 -20.01 -18.34
C ASP A 282 -3.89 -20.83 -19.43
N SER A 283 -2.55 -20.75 -19.54
CA SER A 283 -1.76 -21.44 -20.58
C SER A 283 -0.41 -21.88 -20.03
N ALA A 284 -0.03 -23.11 -20.31
CA ALA A 284 1.30 -23.67 -20.02
C ALA A 284 2.22 -23.62 -21.24
N ALA A 285 2.00 -22.72 -22.19
CA ALA A 285 2.81 -22.56 -23.40
C ALA A 285 4.22 -22.07 -23.10
N ASP A 286 4.38 -21.23 -22.08
CA ASP A 286 5.69 -20.78 -21.63
C ASP A 286 6.37 -21.88 -20.78
N GLU A 287 7.56 -22.26 -21.17
CA GLU A 287 8.32 -23.33 -20.52
C GLU A 287 8.65 -23.03 -19.05
N ARG A 288 8.73 -21.74 -18.67
CA ARG A 288 9.03 -21.31 -17.31
C ARG A 288 7.89 -21.58 -16.31
N ASP A 289 6.67 -21.71 -16.81
CA ASP A 289 5.49 -22.03 -16.00
C ASP A 289 5.29 -23.55 -15.86
N GLN A 290 5.79 -24.34 -16.80
CA GLN A 290 5.56 -25.80 -16.90
C GLN A 290 5.97 -26.58 -15.66
N PRO A 291 7.09 -26.28 -14.95
CA PRO A 291 7.50 -27.00 -13.73
C PRO A 291 6.46 -26.97 -12.61
N PHE A 292 5.55 -26.00 -12.62
CA PHE A 292 4.55 -25.78 -11.58
C PHE A 292 3.17 -26.33 -11.96
N VAL A 293 2.99 -26.80 -13.18
CA VAL A 293 1.74 -27.42 -13.64
C VAL A 293 1.54 -28.75 -12.93
N LEU A 294 0.33 -28.98 -12.44
CA LEU A 294 -0.07 -30.20 -11.77
C LEU A 294 -0.71 -31.18 -12.77
N GLY A 295 -0.36 -32.43 -12.62
CA GLY A 295 -0.90 -33.53 -13.42
C GLY A 295 -1.33 -34.71 -12.54
N VAL A 296 -2.19 -35.54 -13.08
CA VAL A 296 -2.68 -36.79 -12.47
C VAL A 296 -1.65 -37.88 -12.58
N THR A 297 -1.30 -38.57 -11.51
CA THR A 297 -0.39 -39.71 -11.50
C THR A 297 -1.12 -41.06 -11.43
N ARG A 298 -2.44 -41.06 -11.26
CA ARG A 298 -3.25 -42.24 -11.17
C ARG A 298 -3.98 -42.53 -12.47
N ARG A 299 -3.83 -43.77 -13.03
CA ARG A 299 -4.57 -44.19 -14.20
C ARG A 299 -6.02 -44.49 -13.85
N ASN A 300 -6.90 -44.48 -14.85
CA ASN A 300 -8.31 -44.85 -14.73
C ASN A 300 -9.19 -43.87 -13.88
N LEU A 301 -8.74 -42.65 -13.72
CA LEU A 301 -9.52 -41.57 -13.16
C LEU A 301 -10.28 -40.82 -14.29
N PRO A 302 -11.53 -40.44 -14.14
CA PRO A 302 -12.18 -39.56 -15.11
C PRO A 302 -11.51 -38.16 -15.06
N PRO A 303 -11.44 -37.50 -16.24
CA PRO A 303 -10.96 -36.09 -16.24
C PRO A 303 -11.73 -35.22 -15.25
N TYR A 304 -11.04 -34.32 -14.55
CA TYR A 304 -11.63 -33.40 -13.58
C TYR A 304 -12.90 -32.72 -14.15
N LYS A 305 -12.77 -32.16 -15.37
CA LYS A 305 -13.90 -31.56 -16.08
C LYS A 305 -15.11 -32.50 -16.20
N ALA A 306 -14.88 -33.76 -16.58
CA ALA A 306 -15.98 -34.71 -16.77
C ALA A 306 -16.66 -35.03 -15.43
N ALA A 307 -15.88 -35.27 -14.38
CA ALA A 307 -16.39 -35.56 -13.05
C ALA A 307 -17.13 -34.33 -12.44
N TYR A 308 -16.59 -33.14 -12.61
CA TYR A 308 -17.22 -31.90 -12.16
C TYR A 308 -18.58 -31.67 -12.84
N LEU A 309 -18.64 -31.85 -14.17
CA LEU A 309 -19.88 -31.69 -14.93
C LEU A 309 -20.91 -32.77 -14.61
N ALA A 310 -20.47 -33.99 -14.26
CA ALA A 310 -21.37 -35.05 -13.81
C ALA A 310 -21.99 -34.72 -12.44
N VAL A 311 -21.24 -34.12 -11.52
CA VAL A 311 -21.78 -33.60 -10.25
C VAL A 311 -22.87 -32.57 -10.51
N LEU A 312 -22.58 -31.56 -11.36
CA LEU A 312 -23.56 -30.52 -11.69
C LEU A 312 -24.84 -31.11 -12.36
N ARG A 313 -24.66 -32.07 -13.28
CA ARG A 313 -25.77 -32.76 -13.90
C ARG A 313 -26.65 -33.49 -12.87
N ARG A 314 -26.04 -34.24 -11.96
CA ARG A 314 -26.73 -34.93 -10.88
C ARG A 314 -27.51 -33.99 -9.95
N LEU A 315 -26.91 -32.85 -9.59
CA LEU A 315 -27.57 -31.80 -8.80
C LEU A 315 -28.80 -31.24 -9.56
N THR A 316 -28.65 -30.99 -10.87
CA THR A 316 -29.75 -30.49 -11.71
C THR A 316 -30.89 -31.52 -11.80
N GLU A 317 -30.59 -32.80 -12.03
CA GLU A 317 -31.54 -33.89 -12.07
C GLU A 317 -32.27 -34.09 -10.73
N ALA A 318 -31.61 -33.81 -9.63
CA ALA A 318 -32.17 -33.80 -8.28
C ALA A 318 -33.02 -32.54 -7.97
N GLY A 319 -33.14 -31.61 -8.94
CA GLY A 319 -33.98 -30.41 -8.80
C GLY A 319 -33.26 -29.23 -8.11
N VAL A 320 -31.94 -29.25 -7.98
CA VAL A 320 -31.18 -28.10 -7.45
C VAL A 320 -31.17 -26.99 -8.50
N GLU A 321 -31.81 -25.87 -8.19
CA GLU A 321 -31.81 -24.69 -9.04
C GLU A 321 -30.42 -24.06 -9.11
N GLY A 322 -30.00 -23.62 -10.31
CA GLY A 322 -28.71 -22.94 -10.52
C GLY A 322 -27.52 -23.87 -10.78
N ALA A 323 -27.70 -25.21 -10.73
CA ALA A 323 -26.64 -26.17 -11.02
C ALA A 323 -26.44 -26.49 -12.51
N ASN A 324 -27.00 -25.69 -13.42
CA ASN A 324 -27.07 -25.95 -14.87
C ASN A 324 -25.75 -25.71 -15.64
N GLY A 325 -24.62 -25.47 -14.95
CA GLY A 325 -23.33 -25.19 -15.58
C GLY A 325 -22.84 -26.29 -16.52
N HIS A 326 -23.30 -27.54 -16.35
CA HIS A 326 -23.01 -28.63 -17.26
C HIS A 326 -23.52 -28.39 -18.70
N LEU A 327 -24.53 -27.57 -18.90
CA LEU A 327 -25.06 -27.21 -20.21
C LEU A 327 -24.16 -26.27 -21.00
N LEU A 328 -23.20 -25.62 -20.35
CA LEU A 328 -22.23 -24.72 -20.99
C LEU A 328 -21.23 -25.50 -21.86
N TYR A 329 -21.01 -26.76 -21.56
CA TYR A 329 -19.96 -27.55 -22.18
C TYR A 329 -20.51 -28.78 -22.90
N ALA A 330 -20.00 -29.06 -24.12
CA ALA A 330 -20.28 -30.30 -24.80
C ALA A 330 -19.37 -31.41 -24.28
N LEU A 331 -19.94 -32.47 -23.74
CA LEU A 331 -19.22 -33.67 -23.30
C LEU A 331 -19.90 -34.91 -23.82
N ALA A 332 -19.11 -35.86 -24.37
CA ALA A 332 -19.64 -37.12 -24.90
C ALA A 332 -20.26 -37.96 -23.76
N GLU A 333 -21.41 -38.58 -24.01
CA GLU A 333 -22.12 -39.38 -23.01
C GLU A 333 -21.27 -40.53 -22.41
N ALA A 334 -20.32 -41.07 -23.19
CA ALA A 334 -19.39 -42.06 -22.66
C ALA A 334 -18.51 -41.54 -21.53
N LYS A 335 -18.14 -40.26 -21.59
CA LYS A 335 -17.35 -39.60 -20.49
C LYS A 335 -18.22 -39.34 -19.26
N TYR A 336 -19.48 -38.97 -19.42
CA TYR A 336 -20.41 -38.90 -18.31
C TYR A 336 -20.57 -40.24 -17.62
N ARG A 337 -20.80 -41.33 -18.36
CA ARG A 337 -20.91 -42.69 -17.78
C ARG A 337 -19.63 -43.09 -17.02
N GLN A 338 -18.46 -42.73 -17.52
CA GLN A 338 -17.21 -42.98 -16.80
C GLN A 338 -17.11 -42.17 -15.52
N ALA A 339 -17.52 -40.91 -15.56
CA ALA A 339 -17.54 -40.02 -14.42
C ALA A 339 -18.56 -40.48 -13.35
N ASP A 340 -19.79 -40.81 -13.75
CA ASP A 340 -20.83 -41.31 -12.87
C ASP A 340 -20.41 -42.60 -12.16
N ALA A 341 -19.77 -43.53 -12.88
CA ALA A 341 -19.25 -44.77 -12.31
C ALA A 341 -18.15 -44.48 -11.24
N TRP A 342 -17.33 -43.48 -11.47
CA TRP A 342 -16.34 -43.07 -10.48
C TRP A 342 -17.00 -42.38 -9.28
N LEU A 343 -18.01 -41.52 -9.48
CA LEU A 343 -18.73 -40.85 -8.38
C LEU A 343 -19.41 -41.88 -7.46
N GLU A 344 -19.97 -42.95 -8.02
CA GLU A 344 -20.52 -44.06 -7.25
C GLU A 344 -19.42 -44.82 -6.49
N ALA A 345 -18.34 -45.20 -7.15
CA ALA A 345 -17.25 -45.96 -6.58
C ALA A 345 -16.49 -45.22 -5.48
N SER A 346 -16.37 -43.90 -5.58
CA SER A 346 -15.70 -43.02 -4.61
C SER A 346 -16.58 -42.63 -3.43
N GLY A 347 -17.87 -42.92 -3.48
CA GLY A 347 -18.86 -42.52 -2.47
C GLY A 347 -19.35 -41.08 -2.59
N VAL A 348 -18.84 -40.31 -3.52
CA VAL A 348 -19.26 -38.90 -3.75
C VAL A 348 -20.74 -38.85 -4.15
N ALA A 349 -21.21 -39.76 -4.99
CA ALA A 349 -22.64 -39.85 -5.36
C ALA A 349 -23.54 -40.02 -4.10
N GLY A 350 -23.17 -40.92 -3.19
CA GLY A 350 -23.91 -41.09 -1.94
C GLY A 350 -23.83 -39.89 -1.00
N ALA A 351 -22.71 -39.17 -0.98
CA ALA A 351 -22.58 -37.92 -0.22
C ALA A 351 -23.49 -36.80 -0.79
N ILE A 352 -23.62 -36.71 -2.10
CA ILE A 352 -24.56 -35.78 -2.77
C ILE A 352 -26.01 -36.08 -2.33
N ASP A 353 -26.42 -37.35 -2.43
CA ASP A 353 -27.79 -37.76 -2.08
C ASP A 353 -28.09 -37.51 -0.59
N ALA A 354 -27.14 -37.80 0.29
CA ALA A 354 -27.24 -37.55 1.73
C ALA A 354 -27.36 -36.05 2.04
N ALA A 355 -26.53 -35.23 1.41
CA ALA A 355 -26.56 -33.78 1.61
C ALA A 355 -27.88 -33.15 1.14
N LEU A 356 -28.42 -33.59 0.00
CA LEU A 356 -29.73 -33.16 -0.52
C LEU A 356 -30.87 -33.59 0.41
N ALA A 357 -30.84 -34.81 0.93
CA ALA A 357 -31.85 -35.31 1.85
C ALA A 357 -31.84 -34.57 3.21
N ALA A 358 -30.67 -34.17 3.67
CA ALA A 358 -30.51 -33.46 4.94
C ALA A 358 -30.92 -31.97 4.88
N ASN A 359 -30.85 -31.32 3.67
CA ASN A 359 -31.06 -29.90 3.52
C ASN A 359 -32.10 -29.56 2.40
N PRO A 360 -33.31 -30.02 2.48
CA PRO A 360 -34.29 -29.86 1.37
C PRO A 360 -34.71 -28.39 1.14
N THR A 361 -34.44 -27.49 2.09
CA THR A 361 -34.85 -26.08 2.04
C THR A 361 -33.71 -25.11 1.66
N ALA A 362 -32.49 -25.59 1.50
CA ALA A 362 -31.33 -24.80 1.18
C ALA A 362 -30.47 -25.42 0.05
N PRO A 363 -31.05 -25.63 -1.14
CA PRO A 363 -30.36 -26.36 -2.21
C PRO A 363 -29.07 -25.67 -2.74
N GLY A 364 -29.00 -24.32 -2.72
CA GLY A 364 -27.81 -23.59 -3.14
C GLY A 364 -26.60 -23.87 -2.24
N ARG A 365 -26.79 -23.89 -0.93
CA ARG A 365 -25.75 -24.25 0.04
C ARG A 365 -25.28 -25.69 -0.13
N VAL A 366 -26.22 -26.60 -0.41
CA VAL A 366 -25.90 -28.02 -0.68
C VAL A 366 -25.00 -28.12 -1.93
N ALA A 367 -25.31 -27.36 -2.97
CA ALA A 367 -24.48 -27.36 -4.19
C ALA A 367 -23.03 -26.94 -3.91
N GLU A 368 -22.81 -25.90 -3.09
CA GLU A 368 -21.48 -25.46 -2.68
C GLU A 368 -20.74 -26.54 -1.86
N GLU A 369 -21.35 -27.03 -0.79
CA GLU A 369 -20.75 -28.07 0.08
C GLU A 369 -20.41 -29.36 -0.69
N VAL A 370 -21.26 -29.77 -1.60
CA VAL A 370 -21.05 -30.95 -2.46
C VAL A 370 -19.92 -30.73 -3.47
N THR A 371 -19.86 -29.53 -4.03
CA THR A 371 -18.79 -29.19 -4.98
C THR A 371 -17.43 -29.19 -4.31
N ASP A 372 -17.32 -28.63 -3.11
CA ASP A 372 -16.10 -28.61 -2.33
C ASP A 372 -15.65 -30.04 -1.95
N ALA A 373 -16.59 -30.85 -1.43
CA ALA A 373 -16.31 -32.26 -1.11
C ALA A 373 -15.91 -33.09 -2.35
N PHE A 374 -16.48 -32.81 -3.51
CA PHE A 374 -16.08 -33.42 -4.77
C PHE A 374 -14.63 -33.04 -5.13
N VAL A 375 -14.29 -31.73 -5.04
CA VAL A 375 -12.93 -31.25 -5.37
C VAL A 375 -11.89 -31.96 -4.51
N GLU A 376 -12.12 -32.04 -3.20
CA GLU A 376 -11.23 -32.71 -2.26
C GLU A 376 -11.11 -34.23 -2.59
N ALA A 377 -12.23 -34.91 -2.82
CA ALA A 377 -12.21 -36.34 -3.15
C ALA A 377 -11.49 -36.63 -4.48
N TRP A 378 -11.72 -35.80 -5.50
CA TRP A 378 -11.05 -35.96 -6.78
C TRP A 378 -9.55 -35.71 -6.68
N GLN A 379 -9.12 -34.65 -6.00
CA GLN A 379 -7.71 -34.34 -5.79
C GLN A 379 -6.99 -35.45 -5.02
N ALA A 380 -7.59 -35.96 -3.97
CA ALA A 380 -7.07 -37.08 -3.20
C ALA A 380 -6.93 -38.35 -4.08
N ALA A 381 -7.88 -38.64 -4.95
CA ALA A 381 -7.84 -39.80 -5.85
C ALA A 381 -6.84 -39.62 -6.98
N ALA A 382 -6.58 -38.39 -7.43
CA ALA A 382 -5.76 -38.05 -8.59
C ALA A 382 -4.26 -38.27 -8.37
N GLY A 383 -3.79 -38.18 -7.14
CA GLY A 383 -2.34 -38.08 -6.84
C GLY A 383 -1.76 -36.84 -7.55
N LEU A 384 -2.46 -35.73 -7.40
CA LEU A 384 -2.16 -34.48 -8.13
C LEU A 384 -0.82 -33.90 -7.65
N CYS A 385 0.16 -33.80 -8.53
CA CYS A 385 1.48 -33.23 -8.25
C CYS A 385 2.15 -32.72 -9.53
N SER A 386 3.27 -32.00 -9.41
CA SER A 386 4.09 -31.63 -10.56
C SER A 386 4.80 -32.86 -11.16
N TYR A 387 5.21 -32.74 -12.41
CA TYR A 387 6.01 -33.81 -13.03
C TYR A 387 7.35 -34.03 -12.29
N ALA A 388 7.95 -32.94 -11.84
CA ALA A 388 9.17 -32.98 -11.04
C ALA A 388 8.98 -33.79 -9.74
N ASP A 389 7.88 -33.58 -9.03
CA ASP A 389 7.58 -34.27 -7.77
C ASP A 389 7.22 -35.75 -8.04
N ALA A 390 6.48 -36.06 -9.10
CA ALA A 390 6.12 -37.42 -9.48
C ALA A 390 7.37 -38.29 -9.77
N VAL A 391 8.33 -37.73 -10.46
CA VAL A 391 9.60 -38.44 -10.76
C VAL A 391 10.49 -38.50 -9.50
N ALA A 392 10.52 -37.45 -8.68
CA ALA A 392 11.27 -37.44 -7.42
C ALA A 392 10.78 -38.52 -6.45
N GLU A 393 9.45 -38.69 -6.34
CA GLU A 393 8.85 -39.77 -5.56
C GLU A 393 9.24 -41.14 -6.07
N HIS A 394 9.25 -41.33 -7.40
CA HIS A 394 9.73 -42.58 -8.02
C HIS A 394 11.20 -42.85 -7.67
N ILE A 395 12.08 -41.83 -7.82
CA ILE A 395 13.50 -41.94 -7.47
C ILE A 395 13.69 -42.35 -6.01
N ALA A 396 12.96 -41.69 -5.10
CA ALA A 396 13.00 -41.96 -3.66
C ALA A 396 12.54 -43.40 -3.34
N SER A 397 11.46 -43.86 -3.99
CA SER A 397 10.98 -45.26 -3.86
C SER A 397 12.02 -46.28 -4.31
N ARG A 398 12.59 -46.05 -5.51
CA ARG A 398 13.62 -46.95 -6.05
C ARG A 398 14.89 -46.99 -5.19
N SER A 399 15.30 -45.83 -4.66
CA SER A 399 16.43 -45.73 -3.74
C SER A 399 16.16 -46.48 -2.43
N ALA A 400 14.94 -46.43 -1.88
CA ALA A 400 14.55 -47.21 -0.72
C ALA A 400 14.57 -48.73 -0.97
N GLU A 401 14.36 -49.14 -2.22
CA GLU A 401 14.49 -50.54 -2.68
C GLU A 401 15.97 -50.94 -2.95
N GLY A 402 16.92 -50.02 -2.76
CA GLY A 402 18.35 -50.27 -3.01
C GLY A 402 18.76 -50.18 -4.47
N VAL A 403 17.93 -49.63 -5.35
CA VAL A 403 18.22 -49.42 -6.76
C VAL A 403 18.76 -48.02 -6.99
N ASP A 404 19.98 -47.92 -7.50
CA ASP A 404 20.57 -46.67 -7.95
C ASP A 404 20.03 -46.30 -9.35
N VAL A 405 19.38 -45.17 -9.46
CA VAL A 405 18.86 -44.61 -10.70
C VAL A 405 19.78 -43.56 -11.31
N GLY A 406 21.00 -43.37 -10.75
CA GLY A 406 22.01 -42.46 -11.26
C GLY A 406 21.82 -40.97 -10.93
N ILE A 407 20.80 -40.63 -10.13
CA ILE A 407 20.53 -39.25 -9.66
C ILE A 407 19.76 -39.29 -8.32
N GLY A 408 20.06 -38.39 -7.40
CA GLY A 408 19.28 -38.21 -6.19
C GLY A 408 17.99 -37.42 -6.41
N ALA A 409 16.94 -37.67 -5.59
CA ALA A 409 15.67 -36.97 -5.71
C ALA A 409 15.81 -35.43 -5.58
N GLY A 410 16.69 -34.94 -4.69
CA GLY A 410 16.95 -33.51 -4.55
C GLY A 410 17.64 -32.88 -5.76
N GLU A 411 18.62 -33.60 -6.35
CA GLU A 411 19.29 -33.15 -7.59
C GLU A 411 18.31 -33.12 -8.76
N TRP A 412 17.46 -34.13 -8.87
CA TRP A 412 16.41 -34.21 -9.88
C TRP A 412 15.45 -33.02 -9.73
N LEU A 413 14.94 -32.71 -8.52
CA LEU A 413 14.04 -31.58 -8.28
C LEU A 413 14.69 -30.26 -8.68
N HIS A 414 15.96 -30.08 -8.37
CA HIS A 414 16.69 -28.87 -8.77
C HIS A 414 16.76 -28.76 -10.30
N PHE A 415 17.07 -29.83 -10.99
CA PHE A 415 17.11 -29.86 -12.46
C PHE A 415 15.70 -29.59 -13.05
N ALA A 416 14.70 -30.38 -12.65
CA ALA A 416 13.38 -30.37 -13.27
C ALA A 416 12.62 -29.07 -13.06
N ARG A 417 12.80 -28.42 -11.90
CA ARG A 417 12.20 -27.10 -11.62
C ARG A 417 12.80 -25.95 -12.41
N ASN A 418 13.97 -26.15 -13.01
CA ASN A 418 14.66 -25.17 -13.86
C ASN A 418 14.68 -25.60 -15.36
N SER A 419 13.87 -26.57 -15.75
CA SER A 419 13.82 -27.10 -17.10
C SER A 419 12.39 -27.08 -17.65
N SER A 420 12.24 -27.10 -18.97
CA SER A 420 10.95 -27.35 -19.61
C SER A 420 10.44 -28.76 -19.29
N LEU A 421 9.14 -28.96 -19.42
CA LEU A 421 8.55 -30.30 -19.25
C LEU A 421 9.13 -31.32 -20.24
N GLU A 422 9.42 -30.86 -21.47
CA GLU A 422 10.06 -31.72 -22.51
C GLU A 422 11.45 -32.16 -22.04
N CYS A 423 12.34 -31.25 -21.69
CA CYS A 423 13.67 -31.56 -21.19
C CYS A 423 13.64 -32.44 -19.92
N ALA A 424 12.67 -32.19 -19.00
CA ALA A 424 12.51 -33.04 -17.83
C ALA A 424 12.08 -34.46 -18.20
N ARG A 425 11.19 -34.64 -19.18
CA ARG A 425 10.79 -35.96 -19.68
C ARG A 425 11.92 -36.68 -20.38
N GLU A 426 12.68 -35.99 -21.21
CA GLU A 426 13.85 -36.56 -21.87
C GLU A 426 14.86 -37.08 -20.85
N ARG A 427 15.16 -36.24 -19.82
CA ARG A 427 16.11 -36.64 -18.77
C ARG A 427 15.59 -37.80 -17.92
N ALA A 428 14.31 -37.87 -17.62
CA ALA A 428 13.71 -39.02 -16.94
C ALA A 428 13.82 -40.28 -17.78
N ALA A 429 13.57 -40.20 -19.09
CA ALA A 429 13.71 -41.33 -20.03
C ALA A 429 15.16 -41.84 -20.14
N GLU A 430 16.16 -40.92 -20.17
CA GLU A 430 17.59 -41.30 -20.12
C GLU A 430 17.95 -42.06 -18.83
N LEU A 431 17.30 -41.75 -17.73
CA LEU A 431 17.46 -42.43 -16.43
C LEU A 431 16.63 -43.72 -16.35
N GLY A 432 15.91 -44.10 -17.41
CA GLY A 432 15.04 -45.27 -17.44
C GLY A 432 13.79 -45.13 -16.54
N ILE A 433 13.39 -43.90 -16.24
CA ILE A 433 12.22 -43.58 -15.38
C ILE A 433 11.00 -43.33 -16.27
N ASP A 434 9.97 -44.15 -16.14
CA ASP A 434 8.67 -43.97 -16.77
C ASP A 434 7.59 -43.82 -15.72
N VAL A 435 7.11 -42.59 -15.48
CA VAL A 435 6.00 -42.29 -14.59
C VAL A 435 4.81 -41.80 -15.38
N TYR A 436 3.61 -42.33 -15.05
CA TYR A 436 2.42 -41.79 -15.63
C TYR A 436 2.14 -40.41 -14.99
N TRP A 437 2.03 -39.42 -15.83
CA TRP A 437 1.67 -38.06 -15.43
C TRP A 437 0.95 -37.33 -16.57
N ASP A 438 -0.24 -36.77 -16.29
CA ASP A 438 -1.09 -36.15 -17.29
C ASP A 438 -1.79 -34.89 -16.77
N ALA A 439 -1.38 -33.70 -17.24
CA ALA A 439 -1.95 -32.42 -16.87
C ALA A 439 -3.31 -32.16 -17.56
N GLU A 440 -3.56 -32.79 -18.73
CA GLU A 440 -4.83 -32.60 -19.45
C GLU A 440 -6.02 -33.21 -18.71
N VAL A 441 -5.79 -34.29 -17.96
CA VAL A 441 -6.79 -34.92 -17.11
C VAL A 441 -7.18 -34.02 -15.93
N ALA A 442 -6.27 -33.16 -15.48
CA ALA A 442 -6.47 -32.27 -14.33
C ALA A 442 -7.11 -30.91 -14.69
N ARG A 443 -7.34 -30.61 -15.97
CA ARG A 443 -7.89 -29.29 -16.38
C ARG A 443 -9.29 -29.04 -15.83
N THR A 444 -9.51 -27.77 -15.42
CA THR A 444 -10.86 -27.30 -15.00
C THR A 444 -11.87 -27.34 -16.17
N PRO A 445 -13.18 -27.24 -15.92
CA PRO A 445 -14.17 -27.11 -16.98
C PRO A 445 -13.88 -26.00 -17.97
N GLU A 446 -13.36 -24.86 -17.52
CA GLU A 446 -12.98 -23.70 -18.34
C GLU A 446 -11.71 -23.96 -19.16
N GLY A 447 -10.96 -25.00 -18.83
CA GLY A 447 -9.75 -25.42 -19.52
C GLY A 447 -8.45 -24.90 -18.88
N TYR A 448 -8.50 -24.34 -17.66
CA TYR A 448 -7.28 -23.92 -16.95
C TYR A 448 -6.49 -25.11 -16.43
N TYR A 449 -5.17 -24.99 -16.47
CA TYR A 449 -4.28 -25.90 -15.77
C TYR A 449 -4.34 -25.62 -14.27
N GLN A 450 -4.30 -26.66 -13.46
CA GLN A 450 -4.03 -26.55 -12.04
C GLN A 450 -2.53 -26.38 -11.84
N VAL A 451 -2.13 -25.53 -10.89
CA VAL A 451 -0.72 -25.25 -10.60
C VAL A 451 -0.40 -25.35 -9.12
N GLN A 452 0.84 -25.67 -8.83
CA GLN A 452 1.41 -25.59 -7.49
C GLN A 452 1.88 -24.15 -7.24
N GLY A 453 1.06 -23.37 -6.55
CA GLY A 453 1.46 -22.05 -6.06
C GLY A 453 2.55 -22.13 -4.99
N GLY A 454 3.07 -20.98 -4.60
CA GLY A 454 4.08 -20.86 -3.55
C GLY A 454 5.23 -19.94 -3.95
N ILE A 455 6.13 -19.70 -3.00
CA ILE A 455 7.29 -18.83 -3.19
C ILE A 455 8.17 -19.27 -4.37
N PRO A 456 8.46 -20.57 -4.60
CA PRO A 456 9.24 -20.98 -5.76
C PRO A 456 8.62 -20.58 -7.10
N TYR A 457 7.31 -20.67 -7.24
CA TYR A 457 6.63 -20.24 -8.46
C TYR A 457 6.65 -18.71 -8.61
N ALA A 458 6.41 -17.99 -7.53
CA ALA A 458 6.52 -16.53 -7.52
C ALA A 458 7.93 -16.05 -7.88
N ILE A 459 8.97 -16.74 -7.42
CA ILE A 459 10.37 -16.47 -7.82
C ILE A 459 10.57 -16.72 -9.31
N ALA A 460 10.12 -17.86 -9.84
CA ALA A 460 10.29 -18.21 -11.26
C ALA A 460 9.62 -17.15 -12.17
N LYS A 461 8.37 -16.78 -11.88
CA LYS A 461 7.67 -15.71 -12.60
C LYS A 461 8.36 -14.37 -12.49
N SER A 462 8.79 -14.01 -11.28
CA SER A 462 9.48 -12.73 -11.03
C SER A 462 10.82 -12.62 -11.75
N LEU A 463 11.60 -13.70 -11.79
CA LEU A 463 12.85 -13.75 -12.54
C LEU A 463 12.61 -13.60 -14.05
N ALA A 464 11.52 -14.17 -14.56
CA ALA A 464 11.14 -14.04 -15.97
C ALA A 464 10.85 -12.59 -16.38
N VAL A 465 10.17 -11.83 -15.52
CA VAL A 465 9.74 -10.45 -15.80
C VAL A 465 10.70 -9.38 -15.30
N ALA A 466 11.68 -9.74 -14.49
CA ALA A 466 12.65 -8.79 -13.92
C ALA A 466 13.34 -7.88 -14.96
N PRO A 467 13.69 -8.34 -16.18
CA PRO A 467 14.25 -7.46 -17.20
C PRO A 467 13.29 -6.41 -17.76
N PHE A 468 11.99 -6.51 -17.47
CA PHE A 468 10.94 -5.67 -18.07
C PHE A 468 10.28 -4.73 -17.03
N ALA A 469 10.70 -4.80 -15.77
CA ALA A 469 10.15 -3.98 -14.70
C ALA A 469 11.26 -3.31 -13.87
N ASP A 470 10.95 -2.16 -13.28
CA ASP A 470 11.83 -1.44 -12.36
C ASP A 470 11.83 -2.06 -10.97
N VAL A 471 10.65 -2.51 -10.54
CA VAL A 471 10.39 -3.05 -9.21
C VAL A 471 9.63 -4.37 -9.34
N ILE A 472 9.90 -5.32 -8.47
CA ILE A 472 9.19 -6.60 -8.41
C ILE A 472 8.39 -6.67 -7.12
N TRP A 473 7.17 -7.19 -7.21
CA TRP A 473 6.28 -7.41 -6.08
C TRP A 473 5.67 -8.82 -6.13
N MET A 474 5.93 -9.59 -5.09
CA MET A 474 5.22 -10.84 -4.80
C MET A 474 4.07 -10.55 -3.85
N GLU A 475 2.83 -10.84 -4.27
CA GLU A 475 1.68 -10.83 -3.37
C GLU A 475 1.76 -12.04 -2.44
N THR A 476 1.53 -11.83 -1.12
CA THR A 476 1.66 -12.87 -0.10
C THR A 476 0.34 -13.09 0.65
N LYS A 477 0.15 -14.27 1.25
CA LYS A 477 -1.02 -14.61 2.06
C LYS A 477 -0.91 -14.11 3.51
N THR A 478 0.31 -13.93 4.00
CA THR A 478 0.60 -13.55 5.38
C THR A 478 1.81 -12.62 5.44
N ALA A 479 1.94 -11.85 6.52
CA ALA A 479 3.13 -11.06 6.78
C ALA A 479 4.18 -11.94 7.46
N HIS A 480 5.14 -12.45 6.69
CA HIS A 480 6.23 -13.29 7.21
C HIS A 480 7.57 -12.82 6.63
N LEU A 481 8.48 -12.41 7.53
CA LEU A 481 9.78 -11.84 7.12
C LEU A 481 10.71 -12.90 6.48
N GLY A 482 10.57 -14.18 6.88
CA GLY A 482 11.32 -15.28 6.29
C GLY A 482 11.01 -15.46 4.81
N ASP A 483 9.74 -15.45 4.44
CA ASP A 483 9.27 -15.56 3.06
C ASP A 483 9.74 -14.37 2.22
N ALA A 484 9.64 -13.16 2.79
CA ALA A 484 10.16 -11.95 2.14
C ALA A 484 11.67 -12.02 1.90
N ARG A 485 12.43 -12.61 2.83
CA ARG A 485 13.87 -12.83 2.71
C ARG A 485 14.18 -13.85 1.63
N GLU A 486 13.53 -15.03 1.66
CA GLU A 486 13.72 -16.07 0.65
C GLU A 486 13.50 -15.53 -0.77
N PHE A 487 12.40 -14.80 -0.95
CA PHE A 487 12.11 -14.16 -2.23
C PHE A 487 13.17 -13.14 -2.63
N ALA A 488 13.54 -12.22 -1.72
CA ALA A 488 14.53 -11.17 -2.00
C ALA A 488 15.90 -11.75 -2.36
N GLU A 489 16.38 -12.73 -1.59
CA GLU A 489 17.66 -13.39 -1.82
C GLU A 489 17.70 -14.10 -3.18
N ALA A 490 16.62 -14.80 -3.56
CA ALA A 490 16.52 -15.46 -4.85
C ALA A 490 16.52 -14.47 -6.03
N ILE A 491 15.80 -13.37 -5.92
CA ILE A 491 15.80 -12.32 -6.95
C ILE A 491 17.19 -11.66 -7.04
N HIS A 492 17.79 -11.29 -5.93
CA HIS A 492 19.08 -10.58 -5.88
C HIS A 492 20.27 -11.48 -6.28
N ALA A 493 20.14 -12.80 -6.16
CA ALA A 493 21.14 -13.73 -6.68
C ALA A 493 21.32 -13.63 -8.20
N VAL A 494 20.26 -13.25 -8.94
CA VAL A 494 20.27 -13.10 -10.40
C VAL A 494 20.31 -11.62 -10.81
N TRP A 495 19.58 -10.77 -10.08
CA TRP A 495 19.41 -9.34 -10.34
C TRP A 495 19.75 -8.53 -9.09
N PRO A 496 21.05 -8.32 -8.78
CA PRO A 496 21.49 -7.71 -7.52
C PRO A 496 20.92 -6.31 -7.24
N ASP A 497 20.65 -5.54 -8.29
CA ASP A 497 20.17 -4.16 -8.23
C ASP A 497 18.63 -4.05 -8.37
N LYS A 498 17.89 -5.15 -8.33
CA LYS A 498 16.45 -5.15 -8.51
C LYS A 498 15.76 -4.65 -7.24
N MET A 499 15.01 -3.56 -7.37
CA MET A 499 14.17 -3.03 -6.31
C MET A 499 12.93 -3.91 -6.10
N LEU A 500 12.49 -4.00 -4.84
CA LEU A 500 11.33 -4.79 -4.46
C LEU A 500 10.25 -3.91 -3.80
N ALA A 501 8.99 -4.38 -3.84
CA ALA A 501 7.86 -3.79 -3.14
C ALA A 501 7.11 -4.85 -2.32
N TYR A 502 6.47 -4.43 -1.22
CA TYR A 502 5.76 -5.33 -0.33
C TYR A 502 4.39 -4.77 0.07
N ASN A 503 3.37 -5.63 0.03
CA ASN A 503 2.05 -5.30 0.51
C ASN A 503 1.93 -5.60 2.02
N LEU A 504 1.83 -4.55 2.83
CA LEU A 504 1.52 -4.63 4.26
C LEU A 504 -0.01 -4.76 4.46
N SER A 505 -0.61 -5.72 3.79
CA SER A 505 -2.04 -5.79 3.58
C SER A 505 -2.87 -5.62 4.86
N PRO A 506 -3.92 -4.80 4.83
CA PRO A 506 -4.90 -4.73 5.90
C PRO A 506 -5.87 -5.93 5.92
N SER A 507 -5.78 -6.85 4.94
CA SER A 507 -6.47 -8.15 4.98
C SER A 507 -5.81 -9.13 5.95
N PHE A 508 -4.55 -8.91 6.32
CA PHE A 508 -3.91 -9.71 7.35
C PHE A 508 -4.45 -9.31 8.72
N ASN A 509 -4.69 -10.29 9.55
CA ASN A 509 -4.80 -10.03 10.98
C ASN A 509 -3.38 -10.00 11.57
N TRP A 510 -2.84 -8.80 11.75
CA TRP A 510 -1.47 -8.61 12.22
C TRP A 510 -1.23 -9.20 13.62
N ASP A 511 -2.25 -9.25 14.47
CA ASP A 511 -2.17 -9.87 15.81
C ASP A 511 -2.01 -11.39 15.76
N THR A 512 -2.39 -12.03 14.63
CA THR A 512 -2.25 -13.49 14.46
C THR A 512 -0.96 -13.91 13.75
N THR A 513 -0.10 -12.96 13.39
CA THR A 513 1.20 -13.25 12.75
C THR A 513 2.23 -13.84 13.69
N GLY A 514 1.99 -13.80 15.01
CA GLY A 514 2.94 -14.20 16.05
C GLY A 514 4.02 -13.15 16.35
N MET A 515 4.00 -11.99 15.68
CA MET A 515 4.93 -10.90 15.96
C MET A 515 4.52 -10.10 17.19
N SER A 516 5.50 -9.70 17.98
CA SER A 516 5.33 -8.70 19.05
C SER A 516 5.16 -7.30 18.47
N ASP A 517 4.62 -6.37 19.26
CA ASP A 517 4.53 -4.94 18.90
C ASP A 517 5.87 -4.34 18.44
N ALA A 518 6.97 -4.79 19.05
CA ALA A 518 8.31 -4.34 18.69
C ALA A 518 8.72 -4.84 17.30
N GLU A 519 8.44 -6.10 16.99
CA GLU A 519 8.71 -6.69 15.67
C GLU A 519 7.84 -6.07 14.58
N MET A 520 6.54 -5.85 14.84
CA MET A 520 5.66 -5.15 13.90
C MET A 520 6.15 -3.73 13.61
N ARG A 521 6.66 -3.01 14.62
CA ARG A 521 7.24 -1.67 14.46
C ARG A 521 8.49 -1.68 13.57
N GLU A 522 9.31 -2.70 13.69
CA GLU A 522 10.55 -2.86 12.93
C GLU A 522 10.35 -3.51 11.55
N PHE A 523 9.22 -4.16 11.32
CA PHE A 523 8.95 -4.94 10.11
C PHE A 523 9.21 -4.16 8.81
N PRO A 524 8.71 -2.91 8.63
CA PRO A 524 9.00 -2.14 7.42
C PRO A 524 10.48 -1.79 7.24
N ARG A 525 11.20 -1.52 8.33
CA ARG A 525 12.64 -1.26 8.30
C ARG A 525 13.40 -2.50 7.85
N ARG A 526 13.05 -3.68 8.39
CA ARG A 526 13.67 -4.95 8.01
C ARG A 526 13.41 -5.31 6.55
N LEU A 527 12.24 -4.98 6.02
CA LEU A 527 11.99 -5.09 4.58
C LEU A 527 12.93 -4.20 3.77
N GLY A 528 13.16 -2.96 4.21
CA GLY A 528 14.12 -2.05 3.58
C GLY A 528 15.54 -2.64 3.51
N GLU A 529 15.99 -3.32 4.57
CA GLU A 529 17.29 -4.02 4.61
C GLU A 529 17.40 -5.12 3.56
N LEU A 530 16.28 -5.74 3.18
CA LEU A 530 16.19 -6.76 2.13
C LEU A 530 16.04 -6.18 0.71
N GLY A 531 15.95 -4.86 0.55
CA GLY A 531 15.82 -4.21 -0.75
C GLY A 531 14.38 -3.90 -1.17
N TYR A 532 13.42 -4.03 -0.26
CA TYR A 532 12.06 -3.54 -0.48
C TYR A 532 12.03 -2.03 -0.27
N VAL A 533 11.85 -1.28 -1.33
CA VAL A 533 11.91 0.19 -1.30
C VAL A 533 10.55 0.86 -1.11
N PHE A 534 9.46 0.14 -1.40
CA PHE A 534 8.10 0.65 -1.36
C PHE A 534 7.17 -0.36 -0.70
N ASN A 535 6.77 -0.06 0.54
CA ASN A 535 5.90 -0.91 1.35
C ASN A 535 4.59 -0.16 1.59
N PHE A 536 3.46 -0.81 1.37
CA PHE A 536 2.17 -0.12 1.37
C PHE A 536 1.04 -0.95 1.98
N ILE A 537 0.13 -0.25 2.65
CA ILE A 537 -1.15 -0.78 3.15
C ILE A 537 -2.20 -0.47 2.09
N THR A 538 -2.69 -1.48 1.37
CA THR A 538 -3.48 -1.29 0.15
C THR A 538 -4.71 -0.40 0.33
N TYR A 539 -5.58 -0.67 1.30
CA TYR A 539 -6.81 0.09 1.53
C TYR A 539 -6.92 0.66 2.96
N GLY A 540 -5.78 0.99 3.56
CA GLY A 540 -5.76 1.59 4.91
C GLY A 540 -6.60 2.87 5.01
N GLY A 541 -6.62 3.68 3.97
CA GLY A 541 -7.44 4.90 3.92
C GLY A 541 -8.94 4.63 4.00
N HIS A 542 -9.43 3.54 3.40
CA HIS A 542 -10.83 3.12 3.51
C HIS A 542 -11.21 2.77 4.95
N GLN A 543 -10.38 1.98 5.63
CA GLN A 543 -10.63 1.60 7.03
C GLN A 543 -10.61 2.81 7.98
N ILE A 544 -9.66 3.74 7.76
CA ILE A 544 -9.56 4.98 8.53
C ILE A 544 -10.80 5.84 8.31
N ASP A 545 -11.23 6.01 7.06
CA ASP A 545 -12.40 6.83 6.69
C ASP A 545 -13.69 6.25 7.25
N GLY A 546 -13.91 4.95 7.05
CA GLY A 546 -15.09 4.25 7.55
C GLY A 546 -15.20 4.33 9.07
N MET A 547 -14.14 3.99 9.79
CA MET A 547 -14.13 4.01 11.24
C MET A 547 -14.37 5.42 11.80
N ALA A 548 -13.72 6.45 11.23
CA ALA A 548 -13.91 7.83 11.68
C ALA A 548 -15.34 8.33 11.41
N GLY A 549 -15.92 7.92 10.27
CA GLY A 549 -17.30 8.23 9.92
C GLY A 549 -18.31 7.58 10.86
N GLU A 550 -18.15 6.29 11.15
CA GLU A 550 -19.02 5.55 12.08
C GLU A 550 -18.94 6.10 13.51
N GLU A 551 -17.73 6.35 14.03
CA GLU A 551 -17.53 6.95 15.36
C GLU A 551 -18.21 8.32 15.48
N PHE A 552 -18.03 9.16 14.46
CA PHE A 552 -18.65 10.49 14.49
C PHE A 552 -20.18 10.42 14.35
N ALA A 553 -20.70 9.54 13.50
CA ALA A 553 -22.15 9.37 13.33
C ALA A 553 -22.81 8.83 14.62
N ALA A 554 -22.19 7.86 15.28
CA ALA A 554 -22.65 7.36 16.57
C ALA A 554 -22.67 8.48 17.64
N SER A 555 -21.57 9.22 17.76
CA SER A 555 -21.45 10.34 18.71
C SER A 555 -22.46 11.44 18.40
N LEU A 556 -22.73 11.74 17.13
CA LEU A 556 -23.71 12.75 16.75
C LEU A 556 -25.15 12.33 17.14
N ASN A 557 -25.48 11.05 16.98
CA ASN A 557 -26.78 10.53 17.41
C ASN A 557 -26.95 10.54 18.93
N GLU A 558 -25.87 10.31 19.69
CA GLU A 558 -25.94 10.24 21.15
C GLU A 558 -25.85 11.62 21.82
N GLU A 559 -24.95 12.49 21.33
CA GLU A 559 -24.57 13.75 21.99
C GLU A 559 -25.02 15.01 21.20
N GLY A 560 -25.59 14.87 20.01
CA GLY A 560 -25.97 15.98 19.16
C GLY A 560 -24.79 16.88 18.80
N MET A 561 -24.96 18.20 18.88
CA MET A 561 -23.93 19.17 18.51
C MET A 561 -22.68 19.15 19.39
N LEU A 562 -22.75 18.50 20.57
CA LEU A 562 -21.59 18.33 21.42
C LEU A 562 -20.51 17.46 20.72
N ALA A 563 -20.91 16.46 19.92
CA ALA A 563 -19.98 15.67 19.12
C ALA A 563 -19.12 16.53 18.19
N LEU A 564 -19.74 17.49 17.47
CA LEU A 564 -19.01 18.43 16.62
C LEU A 564 -18.13 19.38 17.45
N ALA A 565 -18.62 19.86 18.56
CA ALA A 565 -17.83 20.74 19.45
C ALA A 565 -16.58 20.01 19.97
N LYS A 566 -16.69 18.74 20.37
CA LYS A 566 -15.56 17.89 20.78
C LYS A 566 -14.55 17.72 19.64
N LEU A 567 -15.01 17.44 18.41
CA LEU A 567 -14.13 17.36 17.23
C LEU A 567 -13.40 18.69 16.99
N GLN A 568 -14.10 19.82 17.03
CA GLN A 568 -13.49 21.15 16.86
C GLN A 568 -12.45 21.48 17.92
N ARG A 569 -12.73 21.14 19.20
CA ARG A 569 -11.76 21.27 20.29
C ARG A 569 -10.50 20.42 20.01
N ARG A 570 -10.68 19.18 19.57
CA ARG A 570 -9.57 18.28 19.20
C ARG A 570 -8.75 18.82 18.03
N LEU A 571 -9.39 19.37 16.99
CA LEU A 571 -8.69 20.01 15.87
C LEU A 571 -7.84 21.20 16.33
N ARG A 572 -8.33 22.03 17.29
CA ARG A 572 -7.54 23.11 17.87
C ARG A 572 -6.40 22.61 18.75
N LEU A 573 -6.66 21.60 19.57
CA LEU A 573 -5.70 21.01 20.49
C LEU A 573 -4.42 20.53 19.79
N VAL A 574 -4.56 19.94 18.58
CA VAL A 574 -3.43 19.40 17.80
C VAL A 574 -2.96 20.35 16.70
N ASP A 575 -3.40 21.61 16.70
CA ASP A 575 -3.11 22.58 15.65
C ASP A 575 -3.41 22.07 14.24
N SER A 576 -4.45 21.25 14.11
CA SER A 576 -4.83 20.65 12.82
C SER A 576 -5.17 21.73 11.80
N PRO A 577 -4.64 21.65 10.57
CA PRO A 577 -5.02 22.57 9.50
C PRO A 577 -6.49 22.43 9.10
N TYR A 578 -7.15 21.34 9.47
CA TYR A 578 -8.60 21.13 9.24
C TYR A 578 -9.48 22.04 10.11
N ARG A 579 -8.93 22.70 11.13
CA ARG A 579 -9.66 23.73 11.91
C ARG A 579 -10.04 24.94 11.08
N THR A 580 -9.30 25.24 10.01
CA THR A 580 -9.55 26.34 9.06
C THR A 580 -9.67 25.82 7.63
N PRO A 581 -10.74 25.08 7.29
CA PRO A 581 -10.85 24.37 6.02
C PRO A 581 -10.78 25.28 4.80
N GLN A 582 -11.31 26.50 4.87
CA GLN A 582 -11.25 27.45 3.76
C GLN A 582 -9.80 27.91 3.47
N THR A 583 -9.00 28.13 4.50
CA THR A 583 -7.56 28.41 4.34
C THR A 583 -6.82 27.17 3.82
N LEU A 584 -7.15 26.01 4.36
CA LEU A 584 -6.54 24.73 3.94
C LEU A 584 -6.68 24.47 2.45
N VAL A 585 -7.85 24.75 1.87
CA VAL A 585 -8.13 24.55 0.44
C VAL A 585 -7.74 25.76 -0.42
N GLY A 586 -7.16 26.82 0.14
CA GLY A 586 -6.55 27.91 -0.58
C GLY A 586 -7.42 29.17 -0.74
N GLY A 587 -8.36 29.42 0.18
CA GLY A 587 -9.18 30.63 0.17
C GLY A 587 -8.37 31.93 0.06
N PRO A 588 -7.28 32.15 0.83
CA PRO A 588 -6.44 33.35 0.71
C PRO A 588 -5.81 33.50 -0.67
N ARG A 589 -5.40 32.42 -1.32
CA ARG A 589 -4.83 32.42 -2.68
C ARG A 589 -5.91 32.74 -3.71
N ALA A 590 -7.10 32.18 -3.55
CA ALA A 590 -8.24 32.46 -4.45
C ALA A 590 -8.64 33.94 -4.38
N ASP A 591 -8.73 34.52 -3.17
CA ASP A 591 -8.99 35.96 -3.00
C ASP A 591 -7.89 36.82 -3.61
N ALA A 592 -6.64 36.43 -3.47
CA ALA A 592 -5.53 37.16 -4.10
C ALA A 592 -5.60 37.10 -5.63
N ALA A 593 -6.01 35.98 -6.23
CA ALA A 593 -6.23 35.86 -7.65
C ALA A 593 -7.39 36.76 -8.12
N LEU A 594 -8.51 36.79 -7.41
CA LEU A 594 -9.64 37.68 -7.69
C LEU A 594 -9.20 39.15 -7.65
N MET A 595 -8.45 39.54 -6.63
CA MET A 595 -7.90 40.88 -6.48
C MET A 595 -6.94 41.24 -7.62
N ALA A 596 -6.13 40.32 -8.08
CA ALA A 596 -5.21 40.50 -9.21
C ALA A 596 -5.99 40.73 -10.53
N CYS A 597 -6.99 39.90 -10.80
CA CYS A 597 -7.83 40.01 -12.00
C CYS A 597 -8.61 41.34 -12.07
N THR A 598 -8.96 41.90 -10.92
CA THR A 598 -9.78 43.13 -10.82
C THR A 598 -8.96 44.37 -10.48
N GLY A 599 -7.68 44.35 -10.58
CA GLY A 599 -6.80 45.46 -10.19
C GLY A 599 -6.92 45.86 -8.72
N ARG A 600 -7.20 44.91 -7.82
CA ARG A 600 -7.38 45.08 -6.38
C ARG A 600 -8.64 45.86 -5.97
N THR A 601 -9.66 45.84 -6.79
CA THR A 601 -10.93 46.54 -6.54
C THR A 601 -12.06 45.61 -6.05
N ALA A 602 -11.81 44.29 -5.94
CA ALA A 602 -12.82 43.32 -5.53
C ALA A 602 -13.23 43.52 -4.07
N THR A 603 -14.55 43.64 -3.86
CA THR A 603 -15.17 43.71 -2.52
C THR A 603 -15.73 42.37 -2.04
N THR A 604 -15.79 41.38 -2.95
CA THR A 604 -16.40 40.05 -2.73
C THR A 604 -15.39 39.00 -2.29
N ARG A 605 -14.44 39.36 -1.45
CA ARG A 605 -13.43 38.41 -0.93
C ARG A 605 -14.07 37.42 0.04
N ALA A 606 -13.86 36.12 -0.22
CA ALA A 606 -14.38 35.03 0.63
C ALA A 606 -13.76 35.06 2.03
N MET A 607 -12.47 35.41 2.12
CA MET A 607 -11.72 35.51 3.39
C MET A 607 -11.73 36.92 3.97
N GLY A 608 -12.65 37.78 3.50
CA GLY A 608 -12.79 39.14 3.95
C GLY A 608 -13.59 39.29 5.26
N LYS A 609 -13.88 40.54 5.62
CA LYS A 609 -14.66 40.86 6.83
C LYS A 609 -16.03 40.14 6.77
N GLY A 610 -16.41 39.44 7.82
CA GLY A 610 -17.65 38.66 7.93
C GLY A 610 -17.46 37.16 7.69
N SER A 611 -16.26 36.72 7.29
CA SER A 611 -15.95 35.27 7.25
C SER A 611 -15.97 34.69 8.67
N THR A 612 -16.70 33.60 8.85
CA THR A 612 -16.77 32.88 10.14
C THR A 612 -15.49 32.11 10.46
N GLN A 613 -14.54 31.99 9.50
CA GLN A 613 -13.30 31.28 9.72
C GLN A 613 -12.48 31.84 10.89
N PHE A 614 -12.56 33.13 11.14
CA PHE A 614 -11.87 33.75 12.28
C PHE A 614 -12.36 33.25 13.65
N GLN A 615 -13.58 32.70 13.71
CA GLN A 615 -14.10 32.06 14.92
C GLN A 615 -13.30 30.80 15.28
N HIS A 616 -12.80 30.09 14.29
CA HIS A 616 -11.97 28.90 14.49
C HIS A 616 -10.53 29.22 14.91
N LEU A 617 -10.11 30.47 14.77
CA LEU A 617 -8.83 30.99 15.28
C LEU A 617 -8.93 31.52 16.68
N ALA A 618 -10.16 31.74 17.19
CA ALA A 618 -10.37 32.12 18.58
C ALA A 618 -9.89 30.96 19.46
N GLN A 619 -8.78 31.20 20.16
CA GLN A 619 -8.27 30.25 21.14
C GLN A 619 -9.12 30.33 22.37
N THR A 620 -9.90 29.32 22.63
CA THR A 620 -10.59 29.08 23.88
C THR A 620 -9.69 28.37 24.91
N GLU A 621 -8.48 27.99 24.49
CA GLU A 621 -7.53 27.22 25.27
C GLU A 621 -6.13 27.84 25.17
N VAL A 622 -5.34 27.73 26.24
CA VAL A 622 -3.96 28.22 26.27
C VAL A 622 -3.10 27.38 25.27
N PRO A 623 -2.39 28.03 24.36
CA PRO A 623 -1.63 27.30 23.32
C PRO A 623 -0.40 26.59 23.89
N THR A 624 0.04 25.51 23.27
CA THR A 624 1.28 24.80 23.65
C THR A 624 2.54 25.67 23.54
N ARG A 625 2.50 26.69 22.67
CA ARG A 625 3.58 27.69 22.57
C ARG A 625 3.85 28.40 23.88
N THR A 626 2.84 28.63 24.71
CA THR A 626 3.00 29.21 26.07
C THR A 626 3.94 28.36 26.92
N LEU A 627 3.79 27.05 26.90
CA LEU A 627 4.71 26.13 27.57
C LEU A 627 6.09 26.13 26.92
N GLU A 628 6.20 26.21 25.60
CA GLU A 628 7.49 26.31 24.90
C GLU A 628 8.29 27.53 25.36
N GLU A 629 7.62 28.69 25.44
CA GLU A 629 8.22 29.95 25.90
C GLU A 629 8.70 29.82 27.36
N TRP A 630 7.88 29.24 28.25
CA TRP A 630 8.29 28.96 29.63
C TRP A 630 9.50 28.02 29.72
N LEU A 631 9.51 27.00 28.89
CA LEU A 631 10.60 26.02 28.83
C LEU A 631 11.87 26.59 28.20
N GLU A 632 11.77 27.56 27.29
CA GLU A 632 12.93 28.28 26.75
C GLU A 632 13.60 29.14 27.85
N GLN A 633 12.79 29.88 28.64
CA GLN A 633 13.27 30.62 29.79
C GLN A 633 13.91 29.70 30.85
N TRP A 634 13.22 28.61 31.19
CA TRP A 634 13.69 27.59 32.12
C TRP A 634 15.03 26.98 31.65
N ALA A 635 15.15 26.65 30.36
CA ALA A 635 16.39 26.11 29.82
C ALA A 635 17.55 27.13 29.94
N GLY A 636 17.27 28.40 29.67
CA GLY A 636 18.21 29.49 29.86
C GLY A 636 18.73 29.59 31.30
N HIS A 637 17.84 29.58 32.29
CA HIS A 637 18.18 29.62 33.73
C HIS A 637 19.03 28.41 34.16
N HIS A 638 18.79 27.25 33.58
CA HIS A 638 19.54 26.04 33.91
C HIS A 638 20.78 25.82 33.04
N GLY A 639 21.14 26.76 32.16
CA GLY A 639 22.32 26.67 31.28
C GLY A 639 22.20 25.55 30.23
N LEU A 640 20.97 25.14 29.90
CA LEU A 640 20.72 24.04 28.98
C LEU A 640 20.63 24.56 27.52
N ARG A 641 21.42 23.98 26.63
CA ARG A 641 21.43 24.36 25.22
C ARG A 641 20.37 23.53 24.44
N VAL A 642 19.09 23.68 24.80
CA VAL A 642 17.98 23.02 24.12
C VAL A 642 16.96 24.06 23.69
N ARG A 643 16.33 23.84 22.53
CA ARG A 643 15.11 24.54 22.14
C ARG A 643 13.95 23.60 22.35
N PRO A 644 13.17 23.72 23.40
CA PRO A 644 12.06 22.85 23.68
C PRO A 644 10.96 23.00 22.62
N ARG A 645 10.36 21.88 22.22
CA ARG A 645 9.14 21.83 21.42
C ARG A 645 8.11 20.99 22.14
N VAL A 646 6.89 21.50 22.21
CA VAL A 646 5.80 20.83 22.90
C VAL A 646 4.81 20.31 21.88
N ARG A 647 4.53 19.02 21.97
CA ARG A 647 3.49 18.37 21.18
C ARG A 647 2.44 17.78 22.09
N LEU A 648 1.20 18.13 21.82
CA LEU A 648 0.03 17.57 22.49
C LEU A 648 -0.77 16.77 21.44
N ARG A 649 -1.05 15.51 21.75
CA ARG A 649 -1.78 14.62 20.83
C ARG A 649 -2.67 13.64 21.60
N PRO A 650 -3.71 13.09 21.00
CA PRO A 650 -4.36 11.90 21.55
C PRO A 650 -3.34 10.77 21.71
N TRP A 651 -3.36 10.09 22.85
CA TRP A 651 -2.45 8.98 23.12
C TRP A 651 -2.67 7.81 22.16
N LYS A 652 -3.94 7.57 21.78
CA LYS A 652 -4.35 6.74 20.64
C LYS A 652 -5.35 7.53 19.79
N ALA A 653 -5.48 7.19 18.52
CA ALA A 653 -6.26 7.97 17.56
C ALA A 653 -7.71 8.28 18.02
N THR A 654 -8.32 7.36 18.77
CA THR A 654 -9.71 7.43 19.25
C THR A 654 -9.83 7.69 20.77
N SER A 655 -8.72 7.97 21.45
CA SER A 655 -8.69 8.06 22.91
C SER A 655 -8.96 9.47 23.41
N GLU A 656 -9.78 9.63 24.44
CA GLU A 656 -9.88 10.85 25.24
C GLU A 656 -8.63 11.08 26.11
N ILE A 657 -7.73 10.11 26.16
CA ILE A 657 -6.45 10.21 26.83
C ILE A 657 -5.49 10.96 25.92
N LEU A 658 -4.81 11.94 26.47
CA LEU A 658 -3.87 12.83 25.78
C LEU A 658 -2.45 12.52 26.21
N GLU A 659 -1.52 12.74 25.31
CA GLU A 659 -0.08 12.75 25.59
C GLU A 659 0.49 14.11 25.26
N LEU A 660 1.11 14.76 26.23
CA LEU A 660 1.96 15.93 26.02
C LEU A 660 3.42 15.48 26.07
N THR A 661 4.14 15.75 24.99
CA THR A 661 5.57 15.44 24.88
C THR A 661 6.37 16.72 24.74
N VAL A 662 7.41 16.87 25.56
CA VAL A 662 8.45 17.89 25.41
C VAL A 662 9.63 17.25 24.69
N ALA A 663 10.09 17.81 23.58
CA ALA A 663 11.23 17.32 22.79
C ALA A 663 12.25 18.42 22.55
N SER A 664 13.52 18.06 22.31
CA SER A 664 14.53 19.01 21.84
C SER A 664 14.27 19.37 20.38
N GLY A 665 14.14 20.68 20.06
CA GLY A 665 14.16 21.14 18.69
C GLY A 665 15.59 21.04 18.13
N GLY A 666 15.75 20.43 16.95
CA GLY A 666 17.06 20.31 16.28
C GLY A 666 17.39 18.88 15.88
N GLY A 667 16.72 18.37 14.88
CA GLY A 667 17.14 17.20 14.09
C GLY A 667 17.31 17.62 12.64
N HIS A 668 18.42 17.26 12.04
CA HIS A 668 18.64 17.41 10.59
C HIS A 668 17.47 16.78 9.81
N PRO A 669 17.02 17.37 8.72
CA PRO A 669 15.92 16.85 7.88
C PRO A 669 16.25 15.54 7.13
N GLY A 670 17.20 14.75 7.62
CA GLY A 670 17.65 13.50 7.01
C GLY A 670 17.17 12.20 7.66
N ASN A 671 16.59 12.24 8.84
CA ASN A 671 15.99 11.05 9.47
C ASN A 671 14.48 11.22 9.51
N GLY A 672 13.76 10.36 8.85
CA GLY A 672 12.31 10.33 8.58
C GLY A 672 11.33 10.43 9.77
N ASN A 673 11.78 10.98 10.90
CA ASN A 673 10.97 11.45 12.01
C ASN A 673 11.51 12.82 12.44
N GLY A 674 10.87 13.89 12.01
CA GLY A 674 11.10 15.26 12.47
C GLY A 674 10.72 15.51 13.94
N ALA A 675 10.64 14.47 14.75
CA ALA A 675 10.49 14.55 16.20
C ALA A 675 11.88 14.62 16.82
N GLY A 676 12.24 15.78 17.36
CA GLY A 676 13.44 15.93 18.20
C GLY A 676 13.46 14.88 19.32
N ARG A 677 14.63 14.67 19.94
CA ARG A 677 14.77 13.71 21.05
C ARG A 677 13.80 14.04 22.16
N PRO A 678 12.95 13.10 22.59
CA PRO A 678 11.98 13.35 23.66
C PRO A 678 12.72 13.58 25.00
N LEU A 679 12.33 14.65 25.70
CA LEU A 679 12.90 15.09 26.97
C LEU A 679 12.02 14.70 28.17
N ALA A 680 10.71 14.83 27.98
CA ALA A 680 9.71 14.44 28.96
C ALA A 680 8.37 14.15 28.29
N ASN A 681 7.55 13.36 28.94
CA ASN A 681 6.15 13.16 28.55
C ASN A 681 5.22 13.02 29.75
N ILE A 682 3.95 13.30 29.51
CA ILE A 682 2.86 13.06 30.43
C ILE A 682 1.65 12.55 29.67
N VAL A 683 1.05 11.47 30.16
CA VAL A 683 -0.19 10.88 29.63
C VAL A 683 -1.31 11.13 30.63
N PHE A 684 -2.37 11.75 30.18
CA PHE A 684 -3.43 12.21 31.06
C PHE A 684 -4.80 12.23 30.36
N ALA A 685 -5.87 12.31 31.18
CA ALA A 685 -7.21 12.64 30.72
C ALA A 685 -7.73 13.86 31.50
N VAL A 686 -8.57 14.67 30.86
CA VAL A 686 -9.32 15.72 31.56
C VAL A 686 -10.73 15.19 31.81
N LEU A 687 -11.00 14.88 33.05
CA LEU A 687 -12.28 14.36 33.50
C LEU A 687 -13.10 15.51 34.12
N ARG A 688 -14.36 15.25 34.49
CA ARG A 688 -15.19 16.18 35.21
C ARG A 688 -15.77 15.53 36.47
N ASP A 689 -15.79 16.25 37.55
CA ASP A 689 -16.44 15.80 38.79
C ASP A 689 -17.98 15.96 38.71
N ARG A 690 -18.68 15.54 39.75
CA ARG A 690 -20.15 15.64 39.82
C ARG A 690 -20.68 17.07 39.78
N ARG A 691 -19.82 18.07 39.93
CA ARG A 691 -20.13 19.51 39.85
C ARG A 691 -19.63 20.14 38.55
N ASP A 692 -19.29 19.29 37.55
CA ASP A 692 -18.76 19.70 36.25
C ASP A 692 -17.40 20.45 36.33
N ARG A 693 -16.63 20.27 37.41
CA ARG A 693 -15.29 20.88 37.52
C ARG A 693 -14.21 20.01 36.90
N PRO A 694 -13.26 20.60 36.15
CA PRO A 694 -12.23 19.83 35.46
C PRO A 694 -11.23 19.17 36.43
N ILE A 695 -10.94 17.89 36.19
CA ILE A 695 -9.97 17.09 36.92
C ILE A 695 -8.90 16.65 35.96
N LEU A 696 -7.63 16.86 36.25
CA LEU A 696 -6.50 16.28 35.49
C LEU A 696 -6.19 14.88 36.04
N SER A 697 -6.55 13.85 35.32
CA SER A 697 -6.24 12.48 35.70
C SER A 697 -4.93 12.05 35.02
N VAL A 698 -3.84 12.03 35.78
CA VAL A 698 -2.50 11.63 35.31
C VAL A 698 -2.39 10.11 35.31
N ARG A 699 -2.08 9.52 34.14
CA ARG A 699 -1.90 8.08 33.92
C ARG A 699 -0.45 7.67 33.98
N ASP A 700 0.42 8.45 33.37
CA ASP A 700 1.87 8.23 33.35
C ASP A 700 2.59 9.57 33.16
N GLN A 701 3.79 9.69 33.69
CA GLN A 701 4.65 10.85 33.45
C GLN A 701 6.12 10.51 33.64
N ASN A 702 6.95 11.01 32.75
CA ASN A 702 8.37 10.70 32.77
C ASN A 702 9.23 11.91 32.35
N THR A 703 10.32 12.11 33.09
CA THR A 703 11.44 12.91 32.62
C THR A 703 12.48 11.95 32.02
N LEU A 704 12.47 11.87 30.70
CA LEU A 704 13.24 10.88 29.93
C LEU A 704 14.75 11.23 29.88
N GLU A 705 15.07 12.54 29.85
CA GLU A 705 16.44 13.03 29.85
C GLU A 705 16.98 13.18 31.29
N PRO A 706 17.97 12.37 31.72
CA PRO A 706 18.48 12.40 33.08
C PRO A 706 18.99 13.78 33.52
N ALA A 707 19.60 14.55 32.60
CA ALA A 707 20.11 15.89 32.90
C ALA A 707 19.03 16.91 33.29
N MET A 708 17.76 16.60 33.02
CA MET A 708 16.61 17.48 33.29
C MET A 708 15.82 17.05 34.51
N ARG A 709 16.17 15.92 35.12
CA ARG A 709 15.52 15.43 36.35
C ARG A 709 15.79 16.38 37.52
N ARG A 710 14.80 16.51 38.40
CA ARG A 710 14.85 17.37 39.59
C ARG A 710 15.07 18.85 39.34
N LYS A 711 14.83 19.30 38.10
CA LYS A 711 14.92 20.72 37.67
C LYS A 711 13.53 21.34 37.43
N ARG A 712 12.48 20.81 38.03
CA ARG A 712 11.10 21.31 37.95
C ARG A 712 10.44 21.32 36.55
N LEU A 713 11.02 20.62 35.55
CA LEU A 713 10.44 20.53 34.22
C LEU A 713 8.96 20.07 34.27
N MET A 714 8.68 18.97 34.98
CA MET A 714 7.32 18.47 35.13
C MET A 714 6.41 19.39 35.93
N THR A 715 6.92 20.21 36.83
CA THR A 715 6.15 21.24 37.53
C THR A 715 5.61 22.29 36.58
N LEU A 716 6.43 22.76 35.63
CA LEU A 716 6.00 23.68 34.57
C LEU A 716 4.98 23.07 33.64
N VAL A 717 5.16 21.78 33.28
CA VAL A 717 4.17 21.04 32.49
C VAL A 717 2.82 20.98 33.25
N HIS A 718 2.82 20.68 34.53
CA HIS A 718 1.58 20.68 35.34
C HIS A 718 0.96 22.05 35.44
N LEU A 719 1.74 23.13 35.72
CA LEU A 719 1.24 24.48 35.73
C LEU A 719 0.55 24.86 34.41
N PHE A 720 1.17 24.49 33.30
CA PHE A 720 0.58 24.70 31.98
C PHE A 720 -0.74 23.95 31.80
N LEU A 721 -0.82 22.68 32.22
CA LEU A 721 -2.04 21.88 32.12
C LEU A 721 -3.14 22.40 33.03
N MET A 722 -2.77 22.86 34.23
CA MET A 722 -3.72 23.53 35.16
C MET A 722 -4.30 24.79 34.53
N LEU A 723 -3.47 25.64 33.94
CA LEU A 723 -3.90 26.82 33.23
C LEU A 723 -4.75 26.50 32.00
N ARG A 724 -4.27 25.59 31.18
CA ARG A 724 -4.92 25.26 29.91
C ARG A 724 -6.32 24.68 30.07
N TYR A 725 -6.53 23.86 31.06
CA TYR A 725 -7.77 23.14 31.28
C TYR A 725 -8.58 23.67 32.51
N GLU A 726 -8.14 24.76 33.12
CA GLU A 726 -8.78 25.33 34.32
C GLU A 726 -9.00 24.27 35.41
N VAL A 727 -8.00 23.43 35.63
CA VAL A 727 -8.07 22.25 36.48
C VAL A 727 -8.26 22.63 37.91
N THR A 728 -9.23 22.04 38.60
CA THR A 728 -9.49 22.24 40.01
C THR A 728 -8.83 21.20 40.92
N SER A 729 -8.54 20.02 40.38
CA SER A 729 -7.79 18.98 41.09
C SER A 729 -6.98 18.11 40.16
N VAL A 730 -5.88 17.54 40.63
CA VAL A 730 -5.02 16.62 39.90
C VAL A 730 -5.05 15.26 40.62
N HIS A 731 -5.40 14.22 39.87
CA HIS A 731 -5.46 12.85 40.34
C HIS A 731 -4.34 12.03 39.73
N TYR A 732 -3.48 11.44 40.53
CA TYR A 732 -2.44 10.51 40.06
C TYR A 732 -2.92 9.09 40.32
N LEU A 733 -3.12 8.35 39.27
CA LEU A 733 -3.51 6.94 39.32
C LEU A 733 -2.26 6.08 39.47
N THR A 734 -2.27 5.12 40.38
CA THR A 734 -1.10 4.28 40.68
C THR A 734 0.19 5.08 40.97
N PRO A 735 0.18 5.96 41.98
CA PRO A 735 1.27 6.92 42.24
C PRO A 735 2.56 6.20 42.66
N THR A 736 3.67 6.65 42.11
CA THR A 736 5.02 6.27 42.53
C THR A 736 5.54 7.17 43.64
N ASP A 737 6.65 6.80 44.26
CA ASP A 737 7.32 7.67 45.24
C ASP A 737 7.76 9.01 44.63
N ASP A 738 8.14 9.00 43.34
CA ASP A 738 8.45 10.25 42.63
C ASP A 738 7.20 11.16 42.51
N ASN A 739 6.02 10.57 42.26
CA ASN A 739 4.77 11.35 42.26
C ASN A 739 4.47 11.96 43.63
N ARG A 740 4.66 11.21 44.73
CA ARG A 740 4.51 11.69 46.12
C ARG A 740 5.47 12.85 46.40
N ASN A 741 6.72 12.69 46.03
CA ASN A 741 7.74 13.74 46.21
C ASN A 741 7.41 14.99 45.38
N GLN A 742 6.92 14.80 44.14
CA GLN A 742 6.56 15.91 43.26
C GLN A 742 5.33 16.67 43.84
N THR A 743 4.26 15.96 44.18
CA THR A 743 3.06 16.58 44.76
C THR A 743 3.37 17.33 46.07
N ALA A 744 4.18 16.76 46.96
CA ALA A 744 4.66 17.45 48.16
C ALA A 744 5.48 18.69 47.82
N SER A 745 6.31 18.65 46.77
CA SER A 745 7.06 19.82 46.30
C SER A 745 6.11 20.89 45.74
N MET A 746 5.16 20.54 44.91
CA MET A 746 4.19 21.47 44.33
C MET A 746 3.30 22.10 45.36
N ARG A 747 2.95 21.40 46.45
CA ARG A 747 2.26 21.92 47.60
C ARG A 747 3.11 22.99 48.33
N ARG A 748 4.40 22.68 48.58
CA ARG A 748 5.30 23.70 49.20
C ARG A 748 5.48 24.94 48.33
N GLN A 749 5.31 24.83 47.04
CA GLN A 749 5.37 25.94 46.07
C GLN A 749 4.05 26.70 45.95
N GLY A 750 3.00 26.24 46.65
CA GLY A 750 1.68 26.86 46.65
C GLY A 750 0.75 26.44 45.52
N LEU A 751 1.19 25.58 44.58
CA LEU A 751 0.35 25.15 43.46
C LEU A 751 -0.82 24.26 43.88
N PHE A 752 -0.67 23.54 45.02
CA PHE A 752 -1.72 22.72 45.58
C PHE A 752 -2.10 23.24 46.97
N ALA A 753 -3.39 23.52 47.17
CA ALA A 753 -3.97 23.89 48.42
C ALA A 753 -4.02 22.70 49.41
N SER A 754 -4.37 21.51 48.90
CA SER A 754 -4.38 20.28 49.64
C SER A 754 -3.79 19.12 48.84
N VAL A 755 -3.29 18.08 49.53
CA VAL A 755 -2.86 16.80 48.92
C VAL A 755 -3.30 15.70 49.88
N ALA A 756 -4.10 14.78 49.35
CA ALA A 756 -4.56 13.57 50.04
C ALA A 756 -4.03 12.34 49.33
N ASP A 757 -3.52 11.39 50.14
CA ASP A 757 -3.14 10.05 49.59
C ASP A 757 -4.25 9.08 50.03
N GLU A 758 -5.15 8.74 49.07
CA GLU A 758 -6.31 7.89 49.37
C GLU A 758 -5.92 6.42 49.28
N VAL A 759 -5.73 5.82 50.45
CA VAL A 759 -5.49 4.37 50.66
C VAL A 759 -4.28 3.82 49.87
N GLY A 760 -3.32 4.70 49.50
CA GLY A 760 -2.10 4.31 48.78
C GLY A 760 -2.27 4.04 47.27
N GLU A 761 -3.49 4.15 46.73
CA GLU A 761 -3.79 3.85 45.32
C GLU A 761 -3.96 5.07 44.42
N ILE A 762 -4.37 6.22 45.00
CA ILE A 762 -4.59 7.47 44.26
C ILE A 762 -4.12 8.66 45.11
N ILE A 763 -3.36 9.56 44.49
CA ILE A 763 -3.12 10.88 45.10
C ILE A 763 -4.11 11.87 44.50
N VAL A 764 -4.83 12.58 45.36
CA VAL A 764 -5.71 13.67 44.99
C VAL A 764 -5.10 14.98 45.51
N ALA A 765 -4.85 15.92 44.61
CA ALA A 765 -4.27 17.22 44.91
C ALA A 765 -5.21 18.31 44.41
N ASP A 766 -5.76 19.13 45.34
CA ASP A 766 -6.58 20.28 44.99
C ASP A 766 -5.70 21.44 44.54
N VAL A 767 -6.02 22.05 43.42
CA VAL A 767 -5.26 23.16 42.82
C VAL A 767 -5.60 24.45 43.57
N ASP A 768 -4.57 25.25 43.91
CA ASP A 768 -4.75 26.62 44.37
C ASP A 768 -4.92 27.54 43.15
N ALA A 769 -6.17 27.86 42.83
CA ALA A 769 -6.51 28.63 41.64
C ALA A 769 -5.95 30.06 41.69
N ASP A 770 -5.89 30.68 42.90
CA ASP A 770 -5.40 32.05 43.08
C ASP A 770 -3.89 32.13 42.82
N VAL A 771 -3.14 31.11 43.25
CA VAL A 771 -1.69 31.02 42.99
C VAL A 771 -1.42 30.77 41.52
N VAL A 772 -2.15 29.84 40.90
CA VAL A 772 -2.04 29.58 39.45
C VAL A 772 -2.33 30.84 38.63
N ALA A 773 -3.44 31.52 38.92
CA ALA A 773 -3.80 32.78 38.26
C ALA A 773 -2.71 33.85 38.46
N THR A 774 -2.21 34.04 39.71
CA THR A 774 -1.16 35.00 39.99
C THR A 774 0.12 34.73 39.18
N LEU A 775 0.55 33.48 39.08
CA LEU A 775 1.73 33.05 38.29
C LEU A 775 1.53 33.25 36.77
N THR A 776 0.32 33.10 36.31
CA THR A 776 0.06 33.18 34.87
C THR A 776 -0.31 34.56 34.35
N ASP A 777 -0.89 35.42 35.24
CA ASP A 777 -1.28 36.79 34.91
C ASP A 777 -0.16 37.82 35.11
N LYS A 778 0.86 37.47 35.92
CA LYS A 778 1.97 38.36 36.20
C LYS A 778 3.28 37.82 35.68
N PRO A 779 3.81 38.36 34.57
CA PRO A 779 5.05 37.87 33.96
C PRO A 779 6.23 37.81 34.93
N GLU A 780 6.36 38.80 35.82
CA GLU A 780 7.42 38.88 36.83
C GLU A 780 7.35 37.71 37.84
N ALA A 781 6.13 37.36 38.27
CA ALA A 781 5.92 36.26 39.21
C ALA A 781 6.23 34.91 38.55
N LEU A 782 5.88 34.75 37.26
CA LEU A 782 6.20 33.57 36.49
C LEU A 782 7.71 33.43 36.26
N GLU A 783 8.40 34.51 35.89
CA GLU A 783 9.83 34.52 35.67
C GLU A 783 10.58 34.16 36.98
N GLU A 784 10.19 34.74 38.11
CA GLU A 784 10.72 34.37 39.41
C GLU A 784 10.44 32.90 39.75
N PHE A 785 9.24 32.39 39.41
CA PHE A 785 8.86 31.01 39.63
C PHE A 785 9.68 30.05 38.79
N ILE A 786 9.93 30.38 37.52
CA ILE A 786 10.75 29.60 36.59
C ILE A 786 12.21 29.55 37.03
N ALA A 787 12.74 30.66 37.53
CA ALA A 787 14.14 30.81 37.98
C ALA A 787 14.44 30.12 39.30
N ARG A 788 13.45 29.76 40.12
CA ARG A 788 13.69 29.04 41.39
C ARG A 788 14.37 27.68 41.15
N PRO A 789 15.35 27.28 41.95
CA PRO A 789 16.07 26.01 41.81
C PRO A 789 15.24 24.79 42.12
#